data_006503739a59acf414eee405db69c51a
#
_entry.id   006503739a59acf414eee405db69c51a
#
_cell.length_a   1.000
_cell.length_b   1.000
_cell.length_c   1.000
_cell.angle_alpha   90.00
_cell.angle_beta   90.00
_cell.angle_gamma   90.00
#
_symmetry.space_group_name_H-M   'P 1'
#
loop_
_entity.id
_entity.type
_entity.pdbx_description
1 polymer ?
#
loop_
_entity_poly.entity_id
_entity_poly.type
_entity_poly.pdbx_seq_one_letter_code
_entity_poly.pdbx_strand_id
1 'polypeptide(L)'
;MFINSLRKSPFSCSPGLILLGAFTLLSVPVYGQQIQQVERQVQQVPFLQFNFDEQGGETARNSGSGGSKYDARINGGTVEWGPGLQQGAARLSNKGHFKLPDGVLAHVKDFTLSVWVYLNEQSDNQTVCTFACGTDRYLILTTQRGNEENGVSLVMTKTQESGNHTDKEERIAYTRQKGKLSANAWHHLAFTLKGSVGTLYVDGVKAEIKTDFTVNPSLLGSTTDNYIGRPTWPDPYLNGGIDDFRLYDYALTDRQVYELASVADGRLVQEDRDGLSLGDLSAVTTDLVLPSSGKSGTTISWSSAQGQYISDSGKLYRPDAGTGNKKATLTATVRKGDVALTKDFVLTVKDIGTEPEDVNVFSMQTGNPTVPAYLADASFYYDDRTKTFYAFGTNDGAGGENVYPAQMWYSKDCKEWKNKVIAFPKSWTDYAGTLCVWAPSIEYNPDTKKYYLMYSIASNTFVGMANDLLGPWEDANGAAPGKMLFKGYDGQFFMDDDRTMYIVTDSWHFKIMKLKFDEAGKIYIDNSDPVFAKSDSNPFIGTYHYTQIEEIKNAFEASFIFKRNNLYYLMWSFNGSENYNVRYAVADKITGPYREINRSMTVPVLQRDDANRILGPGHHSMFCYGGRTFIAYHRQHYPFVDSKRQTCIDEVFFNEDGSIRPITPTHKGVTVAPDVPGDHRTNLALGKQTLTSSARVYDDSEFAPRYRTHGISFCYAGNFAVDENYGTHWDPGVGAHKPWLIVDLGSECKVDEIETIFEFTSRTYTVSYTHLRAHET
;
A
#
# COMPACT_ATOMS: atom_id res chain seq x y z
N MET A 1 -24.07 -6.34 -14.81
CA MET A 1 -24.47 -7.35 -13.82
C MET A 1 -25.35 -8.38 -14.48
N PHE A 2 -25.04 -9.68 -14.42
CA PHE A 2 -25.86 -10.75 -14.96
C PHE A 2 -26.30 -11.63 -13.81
N ILE A 3 -27.59 -11.85 -13.68
CA ILE A 3 -28.16 -12.73 -12.66
C ILE A 3 -28.65 -14.00 -13.36
N ASN A 4 -28.03 -15.15 -13.09
CA ASN A 4 -28.50 -16.45 -13.55
C ASN A 4 -29.01 -17.27 -12.35
N SER A 5 -30.26 -17.66 -12.38
CA SER A 5 -30.87 -18.51 -11.35
C SER A 5 -30.42 -19.96 -11.49
N LEU A 6 -29.91 -20.56 -10.43
CA LEU A 6 -29.73 -22.01 -10.34
C LEU A 6 -31.02 -22.67 -9.94
N ARG A 7 -31.56 -23.52 -10.82
CA ARG A 7 -32.72 -24.41 -10.53
C ARG A 7 -32.29 -25.54 -9.61
N LYS A 8 -32.99 -25.74 -8.51
CA LYS A 8 -33.11 -27.05 -7.87
C LYS A 8 -34.25 -27.82 -8.56
N SER A 9 -33.92 -28.92 -9.23
CA SER A 9 -34.94 -29.89 -9.64
C SER A 9 -35.15 -30.90 -8.51
N PRO A 10 -36.39 -31.29 -8.22
CA PRO A 10 -36.66 -32.34 -7.25
C PRO A 10 -36.59 -33.68 -7.96
N PHE A 11 -35.60 -34.50 -7.71
CA PHE A 11 -35.65 -35.91 -7.96
C PHE A 11 -35.76 -36.66 -6.65
N SER A 12 -36.94 -37.26 -6.45
CA SER A 12 -37.19 -38.29 -5.47
C SER A 12 -36.46 -39.57 -5.89
N CYS A 13 -35.64 -40.14 -5.05
CA CYS A 13 -35.18 -41.51 -5.19
C CYS A 13 -35.61 -42.34 -3.99
N SER A 14 -36.42 -43.35 -4.30
CA SER A 14 -36.73 -44.47 -3.42
C SER A 14 -35.52 -45.40 -3.24
N PRO A 15 -35.41 -46.14 -2.13
CA PRO A 15 -34.27 -46.96 -1.83
C PRO A 15 -34.33 -48.32 -2.54
N GLY A 16 -33.23 -48.68 -3.19
CA GLY A 16 -33.07 -49.97 -3.87
C GLY A 16 -31.69 -50.57 -3.73
N LEU A 17 -31.63 -51.57 -2.91
CA LEU A 17 -30.77 -52.77 -2.91
C LEU A 17 -29.25 -52.65 -3.07
N ILE A 18 -28.58 -53.07 -2.02
CA ILE A 18 -27.16 -53.47 -1.94
C ILE A 18 -26.93 -54.74 -2.79
N LEU A 19 -25.97 -54.70 -3.70
CA LEU A 19 -25.33 -55.90 -4.25
C LEU A 19 -23.81 -55.82 -4.04
N LEU A 20 -23.28 -56.67 -3.16
CA LEU A 20 -21.87 -56.98 -3.07
C LEU A 20 -21.42 -57.73 -4.33
N GLY A 21 -20.49 -57.17 -5.05
CA GLY A 21 -19.77 -57.83 -6.12
C GLY A 21 -18.29 -57.96 -5.73
N ALA A 22 -17.89 -59.16 -5.34
CA ALA A 22 -16.48 -59.52 -5.19
C ALA A 22 -15.82 -59.58 -6.56
N PHE A 23 -14.77 -58.76 -6.76
CA PHE A 23 -13.87 -58.92 -7.92
C PHE A 23 -12.57 -59.55 -7.51
N THR A 24 -12.39 -60.78 -8.02
CA THR A 24 -11.18 -61.60 -8.01
C THR A 24 -10.02 -60.87 -8.67
N LEU A 25 -8.89 -60.86 -7.98
CA LEU A 25 -7.59 -60.48 -8.54
C LEU A 25 -7.18 -61.48 -9.65
N LEU A 26 -7.15 -61.04 -10.89
CA LEU A 26 -6.43 -61.70 -11.96
C LEU A 26 -5.04 -61.06 -12.08
N SER A 27 -4.03 -61.82 -11.70
CA SER A 27 -2.63 -61.56 -11.94
C SER A 27 -2.30 -61.62 -13.43
N VAL A 28 -1.86 -60.50 -13.99
CA VAL A 28 -1.20 -60.44 -15.30
C VAL A 28 0.29 -60.29 -15.05
N PRO A 29 1.16 -61.12 -15.67
CA PRO A 29 2.60 -60.98 -15.45
C PRO A 29 3.13 -59.76 -16.19
N VAL A 30 3.71 -58.86 -15.45
CA VAL A 30 4.44 -57.71 -15.99
C VAL A 30 5.79 -58.19 -16.51
N TYR A 31 5.94 -58.26 -17.81
CA TYR A 31 7.21 -58.17 -18.47
C TYR A 31 7.63 -56.70 -18.48
N GLY A 32 8.66 -56.40 -17.76
CA GLY A 32 9.25 -55.06 -17.68
C GLY A 32 10.26 -55.04 -16.57
N GLN A 33 11.36 -55.70 -16.68
CA GLN A 33 12.57 -55.28 -15.97
C GLN A 33 12.93 -53.89 -16.44
N GLN A 34 12.26 -52.87 -15.90
CA GLN A 34 12.91 -51.58 -15.76
C GLN A 34 14.04 -51.83 -14.80
N ILE A 35 15.24 -51.81 -15.34
CA ILE A 35 16.46 -51.55 -14.61
C ILE A 35 16.16 -50.31 -13.78
N GLN A 36 15.84 -50.49 -12.50
CA GLN A 36 16.09 -49.46 -11.52
C GLN A 36 17.61 -49.28 -11.56
N GLN A 37 18.07 -48.33 -12.36
CA GLN A 37 19.22 -47.55 -11.98
C GLN A 37 18.86 -46.96 -10.63
N VAL A 38 19.13 -47.68 -9.59
CA VAL A 38 19.51 -47.11 -8.32
C VAL A 38 20.80 -46.37 -8.67
N GLU A 39 20.65 -45.14 -9.18
CA GLU A 39 21.67 -44.13 -8.97
C GLU A 39 21.85 -44.15 -7.45
N ARG A 40 22.91 -44.83 -7.01
CA ARG A 40 23.48 -44.56 -5.70
C ARG A 40 23.63 -43.04 -5.74
N GLN A 41 22.80 -42.33 -5.01
CA GLN A 41 23.08 -40.97 -4.58
C GLN A 41 24.43 -41.09 -3.88
N VAL A 42 25.48 -40.81 -4.62
CA VAL A 42 26.78 -40.52 -4.03
C VAL A 42 26.45 -39.33 -3.18
N GLN A 43 26.45 -39.49 -1.88
CA GLN A 43 26.23 -38.43 -0.93
C GLN A 43 27.29 -37.40 -1.27
N GLN A 44 26.84 -36.29 -1.89
CA GLN A 44 27.71 -35.27 -2.45
C GLN A 44 28.25 -34.46 -1.29
N VAL A 45 29.39 -34.90 -0.77
CA VAL A 45 30.03 -34.28 0.40
C VAL A 45 30.73 -33.01 -0.05
N PRO A 46 30.43 -31.85 0.54
CA PRO A 46 31.14 -30.61 0.24
C PRO A 46 32.60 -30.70 0.65
N PHE A 47 33.46 -29.93 0.00
CA PHE A 47 34.88 -29.83 0.39
C PHE A 47 35.03 -29.14 1.74
N LEU A 48 34.31 -28.02 1.96
CA LEU A 48 34.15 -27.38 3.27
C LEU A 48 32.70 -27.50 3.72
N GLN A 49 32.51 -27.82 5.00
CA GLN A 49 31.18 -27.78 5.64
C GLN A 49 31.32 -27.37 7.08
N PHE A 50 30.82 -26.19 7.43
CA PHE A 50 30.70 -25.66 8.76
C PHE A 50 29.22 -25.58 9.13
N ASN A 51 28.78 -26.48 9.99
CA ASN A 51 27.39 -26.51 10.48
C ASN A 51 27.15 -25.50 11.60
N PHE A 52 28.22 -25.00 12.24
CA PHE A 52 28.19 -24.09 13.39
C PHE A 52 27.36 -24.62 14.58
N ASP A 53 27.34 -25.92 14.74
CA ASP A 53 26.62 -26.63 15.82
C ASP A 53 27.44 -26.71 17.12
N GLU A 54 28.60 -26.09 17.17
CA GLU A 54 29.44 -26.02 18.36
C GLU A 54 28.71 -25.24 19.46
N GLN A 55 28.79 -25.75 20.69
CA GLN A 55 28.18 -25.11 21.86
C GLN A 55 29.16 -24.21 22.62
N GLY A 56 30.33 -23.97 22.05
CA GLY A 56 31.40 -23.16 22.63
C GLY A 56 32.75 -23.44 21.99
N GLY A 57 33.76 -22.70 22.42
CA GLY A 57 35.12 -22.79 21.88
C GLY A 57 35.40 -21.82 20.74
N GLU A 58 36.62 -21.88 20.19
CA GLU A 58 37.13 -20.92 19.22
C GLU A 58 37.21 -21.49 17.79
N THR A 59 36.69 -22.68 17.54
CA THR A 59 36.87 -23.39 16.29
C THR A 59 35.56 -23.91 15.74
N ALA A 60 35.21 -23.51 14.53
CA ALA A 60 34.21 -24.15 13.71
C ALA A 60 34.86 -25.34 12.95
N ARG A 61 34.36 -26.52 13.16
CA ARG A 61 34.95 -27.75 12.61
C ARG A 61 34.48 -28.01 11.19
N ASN A 62 35.44 -28.31 10.31
CA ASN A 62 35.12 -28.73 8.97
C ASN A 62 34.71 -30.20 8.96
N SER A 63 33.42 -30.47 8.74
CA SER A 63 32.86 -31.83 8.55
C SER A 63 32.87 -32.28 7.08
N GLY A 64 33.31 -31.41 6.16
CA GLY A 64 33.44 -31.72 4.74
C GLY A 64 34.64 -32.60 4.40
N SER A 65 34.78 -33.01 3.12
CA SER A 65 35.83 -33.94 2.64
C SER A 65 37.25 -33.37 2.78
N GLY A 66 37.41 -32.04 2.91
CA GLY A 66 38.72 -31.43 3.19
C GLY A 66 39.29 -31.76 4.54
N GLY A 67 38.46 -32.17 5.50
CA GLY A 67 38.85 -32.58 6.86
C GLY A 67 39.33 -31.45 7.75
N SER A 68 39.75 -31.79 8.97
CA SER A 68 40.08 -30.86 10.06
C SER A 68 41.26 -29.92 9.80
N LYS A 69 42.09 -30.20 8.80
CA LYS A 69 43.13 -29.23 8.36
C LYS A 69 42.58 -27.92 7.87
N TYR A 70 41.29 -27.88 7.51
CA TYR A 70 40.58 -26.70 7.09
C TYR A 70 39.54 -26.20 8.13
N ASP A 71 39.69 -26.57 9.39
CA ASP A 71 38.89 -25.97 10.46
C ASP A 71 39.03 -24.45 10.46
N ALA A 72 37.94 -23.74 10.67
CA ALA A 72 37.95 -22.28 10.77
C ALA A 72 38.06 -21.87 12.23
N ARG A 73 38.86 -20.83 12.50
CA ARG A 73 39.09 -20.33 13.87
C ARG A 73 38.57 -18.91 14.03
N ILE A 74 37.99 -18.64 15.20
CA ILE A 74 37.64 -17.26 15.58
C ILE A 74 38.93 -16.42 15.57
N ASN A 75 38.89 -15.29 14.84
CA ASN A 75 40.08 -14.46 14.61
C ASN A 75 39.89 -13.00 15.02
N GLY A 76 38.77 -12.65 15.62
CA GLY A 76 38.52 -11.32 16.18
C GLY A 76 37.03 -11.04 16.41
N GLY A 77 36.75 -9.93 17.06
CA GLY A 77 35.41 -9.49 17.42
C GLY A 77 34.68 -10.42 18.38
N THR A 78 33.37 -10.42 18.31
CA THR A 78 32.51 -11.26 19.14
C THR A 78 31.83 -12.33 18.28
N VAL A 79 32.04 -13.60 18.66
CA VAL A 79 31.37 -14.76 18.07
C VAL A 79 30.70 -15.54 19.20
N GLU A 80 29.38 -15.64 19.13
CA GLU A 80 28.58 -16.39 20.12
C GLU A 80 27.91 -17.57 19.41
N TRP A 81 27.94 -18.71 20.09
CA TRP A 81 27.24 -19.90 19.63
C TRP A 81 25.81 -19.88 20.15
N GLY A 82 24.85 -20.05 19.28
CA GLY A 82 23.42 -19.93 19.60
C GLY A 82 22.54 -20.76 18.70
N PRO A 83 21.21 -20.62 18.84
CA PRO A 83 20.28 -21.36 18.00
C PRO A 83 20.46 -20.99 16.54
N GLY A 84 20.58 -21.98 15.67
CA GLY A 84 20.65 -21.89 14.23
C GLY A 84 19.39 -22.37 13.53
N LEU A 85 19.48 -22.72 12.26
CA LEU A 85 18.34 -23.21 11.48
C LEU A 85 17.93 -24.64 11.80
N GLN A 86 18.89 -25.50 12.08
CA GLN A 86 18.60 -26.89 12.46
C GLN A 86 19.00 -27.18 13.92
N GLN A 87 20.19 -26.84 14.31
CA GLN A 87 20.73 -27.04 15.66
C GLN A 87 21.38 -25.75 16.15
N GLY A 88 22.61 -25.47 15.74
CA GLY A 88 23.41 -24.33 16.14
C GLY A 88 23.59 -23.31 15.00
N ALA A 89 24.15 -22.16 15.38
CA ALA A 89 24.65 -21.13 14.45
C ALA A 89 25.72 -20.31 15.15
N ALA A 90 26.58 -19.64 14.40
CA ALA A 90 27.45 -18.61 14.92
C ALA A 90 26.82 -17.24 14.78
N ARG A 91 26.73 -16.48 15.87
CA ARG A 91 26.28 -15.08 15.90
C ARG A 91 27.49 -14.18 15.92
N LEU A 92 27.61 -13.33 14.90
CA LEU A 92 28.74 -12.45 14.66
C LEU A 92 28.35 -11.02 15.01
N SER A 93 29.12 -10.36 15.87
CA SER A 93 28.96 -8.96 16.24
C SER A 93 30.32 -8.33 16.55
N ASN A 94 30.40 -7.00 16.65
CA ASN A 94 31.65 -6.29 16.97
C ASN A 94 32.85 -6.73 16.12
N LYS A 95 32.64 -6.92 14.80
CA LYS A 95 33.65 -7.46 13.86
C LYS A 95 34.04 -8.92 14.12
N GLY A 96 33.13 -9.72 14.70
CA GLY A 96 33.29 -11.17 14.83
C GLY A 96 33.47 -11.84 13.48
N HIS A 97 34.46 -12.75 13.38
CA HIS A 97 34.74 -13.45 12.14
C HIS A 97 35.61 -14.71 12.39
N PHE A 98 35.58 -15.59 11.39
CA PHE A 98 36.44 -16.77 11.36
C PHE A 98 37.54 -16.61 10.30
N LYS A 99 38.70 -17.15 10.59
CA LYS A 99 39.83 -17.29 9.65
C LYS A 99 39.93 -18.76 9.21
N LEU A 100 40.04 -18.97 7.89
CA LEU A 100 40.33 -20.26 7.28
C LEU A 100 41.83 -20.37 6.93
N PRO A 101 42.38 -21.60 6.78
CA PRO A 101 43.76 -21.80 6.32
C PRO A 101 44.05 -21.20 4.94
N ASP A 102 45.33 -20.94 4.71
CA ASP A 102 45.85 -20.40 3.46
C ASP A 102 45.67 -21.40 2.32
N GLY A 103 45.43 -20.88 1.10
CA GLY A 103 45.37 -21.66 -0.10
C GLY A 103 44.14 -22.57 -0.24
N VAL A 104 43.10 -22.38 0.55
CA VAL A 104 41.92 -23.26 0.61
C VAL A 104 41.23 -23.44 -0.73
N LEU A 105 41.28 -22.46 -1.63
CA LEU A 105 40.67 -22.49 -2.95
C LEU A 105 41.63 -22.78 -4.12
N ALA A 106 42.91 -23.00 -3.87
CA ALA A 106 43.92 -23.05 -4.92
C ALA A 106 43.70 -24.15 -5.97
N HIS A 107 42.93 -25.17 -5.65
CA HIS A 107 42.62 -26.31 -6.55
C HIS A 107 41.20 -26.21 -7.15
N VAL A 108 40.37 -25.26 -6.72
CA VAL A 108 38.95 -25.19 -7.06
C VAL A 108 38.74 -24.44 -8.38
N LYS A 109 38.12 -25.09 -9.36
CA LYS A 109 37.76 -24.49 -10.68
C LYS A 109 36.26 -24.25 -10.75
N ASP A 110 35.52 -25.31 -11.03
CA ASP A 110 34.08 -25.29 -10.90
C ASP A 110 33.72 -25.39 -9.40
N PHE A 111 32.72 -24.68 -8.95
CA PHE A 111 32.41 -24.72 -7.51
C PHE A 111 30.98 -24.33 -7.18
N THR A 112 30.58 -24.65 -5.97
CA THR A 112 29.38 -24.10 -5.35
C THR A 112 29.74 -23.56 -3.98
N LEU A 113 29.36 -22.33 -3.72
CA LEU A 113 29.31 -21.73 -2.38
C LEU A 113 27.86 -21.66 -1.94
N SER A 114 27.56 -22.12 -0.74
CA SER A 114 26.22 -22.15 -0.16
C SER A 114 26.30 -21.78 1.31
N VAL A 115 25.43 -20.91 1.80
CA VAL A 115 25.47 -20.44 3.18
C VAL A 115 24.11 -19.88 3.59
N TRP A 116 23.74 -20.08 4.84
CA TRP A 116 22.64 -19.39 5.48
C TRP A 116 23.14 -18.19 6.29
N VAL A 117 22.50 -17.04 6.09
CA VAL A 117 22.83 -15.80 6.80
C VAL A 117 21.59 -15.21 7.45
N TYR A 118 21.74 -14.70 8.68
CA TYR A 118 20.73 -13.92 9.38
C TYR A 118 21.27 -12.50 9.54
N LEU A 119 20.49 -11.51 9.13
CA LEU A 119 20.91 -10.11 9.17
C LEU A 119 20.24 -9.40 10.34
N ASN A 120 21.03 -8.88 11.30
CA ASN A 120 20.50 -8.01 12.34
C ASN A 120 20.04 -6.65 11.75
N GLU A 121 20.75 -6.20 10.73
CA GLU A 121 20.49 -4.97 9.99
C GLU A 121 20.99 -5.09 8.55
N GLN A 122 20.48 -4.27 7.67
CA GLN A 122 21.00 -4.16 6.31
C GLN A 122 22.09 -3.09 6.27
N SER A 123 23.24 -3.45 5.72
CA SER A 123 24.35 -2.54 5.51
C SER A 123 24.98 -2.76 4.14
N ASP A 124 25.33 -1.67 3.46
CA ASP A 124 26.02 -1.76 2.17
C ASP A 124 27.37 -2.44 2.32
N ASN A 125 27.71 -3.33 1.37
CA ASN A 125 28.95 -4.12 1.33
C ASN A 125 29.17 -5.05 2.54
N GLN A 126 28.12 -5.37 3.32
CA GLN A 126 28.26 -6.30 4.43
C GLN A 126 28.69 -7.68 3.91
N THR A 127 29.85 -8.12 4.37
CA THR A 127 30.57 -9.25 3.78
C THR A 127 30.28 -10.57 4.47
N VAL A 128 29.80 -11.54 3.70
CA VAL A 128 29.53 -12.92 4.20
C VAL A 128 30.83 -13.71 4.26
N CYS A 129 31.61 -13.72 3.18
CA CYS A 129 32.92 -14.36 3.18
C CYS A 129 33.84 -13.71 2.16
N THR A 130 35.13 -13.87 2.42
CA THR A 130 36.24 -13.40 1.57
C THR A 130 37.30 -14.49 1.44
N PHE A 131 37.81 -14.68 0.22
CA PHE A 131 39.01 -15.47 -0.08
C PHE A 131 39.91 -14.59 -0.93
N ALA A 132 41.04 -14.10 -0.38
CA ALA A 132 41.80 -13.06 -1.02
C ALA A 132 43.32 -13.16 -0.78
N CYS A 133 44.08 -12.45 -1.63
CA CYS A 133 45.46 -12.01 -1.37
C CYS A 133 45.43 -10.49 -1.33
N GLY A 134 45.18 -9.93 -0.16
CA GLY A 134 44.96 -8.51 -0.02
C GLY A 134 43.81 -8.02 -0.90
N THR A 135 43.98 -6.86 -1.54
CA THR A 135 42.99 -6.24 -2.44
C THR A 135 43.20 -6.57 -3.91
N ASP A 136 44.16 -7.45 -4.23
CA ASP A 136 44.58 -7.68 -5.60
C ASP A 136 43.86 -8.85 -6.28
N ARG A 137 43.68 -9.93 -5.54
CA ARG A 137 43.03 -11.14 -6.02
C ARG A 137 42.04 -11.61 -4.97
N TYR A 138 40.78 -11.69 -5.31
CA TYR A 138 39.75 -12.05 -4.35
C TYR A 138 38.52 -12.68 -4.95
N LEU A 139 37.80 -13.42 -4.11
CA LEU A 139 36.42 -13.81 -4.21
C LEU A 139 35.70 -13.27 -2.97
N ILE A 140 34.65 -12.49 -3.17
CA ILE A 140 33.87 -11.90 -2.07
C ILE A 140 32.39 -12.12 -2.34
N LEU A 141 31.67 -12.61 -1.32
CA LEU A 141 30.20 -12.66 -1.26
C LEU A 141 29.72 -11.59 -0.30
N THR A 142 28.78 -10.71 -0.75
CA THR A 142 28.17 -9.66 0.07
C THR A 142 26.66 -9.83 0.10
N THR A 143 26.02 -9.43 1.20
CA THR A 143 24.55 -9.43 1.34
C THR A 143 23.89 -8.30 0.57
N GLN A 144 24.61 -7.22 0.34
CA GLN A 144 24.19 -6.07 -0.47
C GLN A 144 25.43 -5.32 -0.93
N ARG A 145 25.46 -4.88 -2.18
CA ARG A 145 26.53 -4.00 -2.65
C ARG A 145 26.11 -2.53 -2.60
N GLY A 146 27.08 -1.65 -2.29
CA GLY A 146 26.89 -0.23 -1.99
C GLY A 146 26.62 0.68 -3.18
N ASN A 147 25.74 0.29 -4.09
CA ASN A 147 25.16 1.18 -5.11
C ASN A 147 23.67 0.91 -5.15
N GLU A 148 22.89 1.93 -5.49
CA GLU A 148 21.42 1.84 -5.50
C GLU A 148 20.84 0.71 -6.39
N GLU A 149 21.66 0.10 -7.24
CA GLU A 149 21.22 -0.92 -8.22
C GLU A 149 21.55 -2.37 -7.82
N ASN A 150 22.40 -2.62 -6.85
CA ASN A 150 22.94 -3.97 -6.58
C ASN A 150 22.51 -4.53 -5.22
N GLY A 151 21.86 -5.70 -5.22
CA GLY A 151 21.56 -6.52 -4.05
C GLY A 151 22.72 -7.45 -3.67
N VAL A 152 22.40 -8.70 -3.29
CA VAL A 152 23.41 -9.77 -3.05
C VAL A 152 24.35 -9.87 -4.23
N SER A 153 25.65 -9.87 -3.97
CA SER A 153 26.61 -10.01 -5.07
C SER A 153 27.79 -10.91 -4.74
N LEU A 154 28.26 -11.62 -5.76
CA LEU A 154 29.54 -12.31 -5.76
C LEU A 154 30.46 -11.67 -6.77
N VAL A 155 31.69 -11.40 -6.34
CA VAL A 155 32.74 -10.74 -7.16
C VAL A 155 33.99 -11.57 -7.11
N MET A 156 34.61 -11.76 -8.27
CA MET A 156 35.95 -12.37 -8.39
C MET A 156 36.88 -11.50 -9.22
N THR A 157 38.17 -11.45 -8.84
CA THR A 157 39.23 -10.86 -9.67
C THR A 157 40.55 -11.64 -9.51
N LYS A 158 41.29 -11.83 -10.57
CA LYS A 158 42.52 -12.67 -10.61
C LYS A 158 43.84 -11.89 -10.57
N THR A 159 43.84 -10.63 -10.92
CA THR A 159 45.05 -9.78 -10.95
C THR A 159 44.73 -8.33 -10.81
N GLN A 160 45.61 -7.62 -10.10
CA GLN A 160 45.77 -6.19 -10.23
C GLN A 160 46.91 -5.91 -11.22
N GLU A 161 46.59 -5.49 -12.43
CA GLU A 161 47.58 -4.83 -13.32
C GLU A 161 47.37 -3.34 -13.14
N SER A 162 48.34 -2.70 -12.47
CA SER A 162 48.53 -1.25 -12.31
C SER A 162 47.25 -0.40 -12.18
N GLY A 163 46.78 -0.19 -11.00
CA GLY A 163 46.12 1.06 -10.60
C GLY A 163 44.62 1.08 -10.53
N ASN A 164 43.84 0.21 -11.19
CA ASN A 164 42.39 0.22 -11.07
C ASN A 164 41.83 -1.21 -11.15
N HIS A 165 41.52 -1.79 -9.99
CA HIS A 165 41.00 -3.15 -9.88
C HIS A 165 39.52 -3.27 -10.25
N THR A 166 38.76 -2.17 -10.23
CA THR A 166 37.32 -2.17 -10.51
C THR A 166 37.02 -2.53 -11.98
N ASP A 167 37.92 -2.24 -12.90
CA ASP A 167 37.74 -2.51 -14.33
C ASP A 167 37.95 -3.98 -14.72
N LYS A 168 38.45 -4.83 -13.79
CA LYS A 168 38.76 -6.25 -14.00
C LYS A 168 37.99 -7.21 -13.10
N GLU A 169 37.06 -6.67 -12.31
CA GLU A 169 36.15 -7.47 -11.52
C GLU A 169 35.10 -8.15 -12.38
N GLU A 170 35.01 -9.46 -12.26
CA GLU A 170 33.88 -10.20 -12.77
C GLU A 170 32.84 -10.37 -11.67
N ARG A 171 31.66 -9.84 -11.91
CA ARG A 171 30.60 -9.69 -10.91
C ARG A 171 29.30 -10.31 -11.41
N ILE A 172 28.60 -10.96 -10.50
CA ILE A 172 27.17 -11.27 -10.61
C ILE A 172 26.45 -10.66 -9.42
N ALA A 173 25.33 -10.00 -9.66
CA ALA A 173 24.58 -9.34 -8.60
C ALA A 173 23.07 -9.47 -8.81
N TYR A 174 22.38 -9.77 -7.75
CA TYR A 174 20.92 -9.74 -7.67
C TYR A 174 20.45 -8.29 -7.52
N THR A 175 19.83 -7.74 -8.53
CA THR A 175 19.50 -6.31 -8.58
C THR A 175 18.42 -5.91 -7.58
N ARG A 176 18.53 -4.69 -7.04
CA ARG A 176 17.61 -4.11 -6.07
C ARG A 176 16.14 -4.07 -6.51
N GLN A 177 15.87 -4.08 -7.82
CA GLN A 177 14.51 -4.14 -8.36
C GLN A 177 13.79 -5.45 -8.03
N LYS A 178 14.52 -6.51 -7.66
CA LYS A 178 13.98 -7.82 -7.27
C LYS A 178 13.88 -8.00 -5.75
N GLY A 179 14.22 -6.99 -4.95
CA GLY A 179 14.10 -6.98 -3.49
C GLY A 179 15.44 -7.02 -2.75
N LYS A 180 15.47 -6.41 -1.56
CA LYS A 180 16.56 -6.54 -0.59
C LYS A 180 16.29 -7.76 0.29
N LEU A 181 17.35 -8.38 0.80
CA LEU A 181 17.20 -9.35 1.89
C LEU A 181 16.54 -8.66 3.08
N SER A 182 15.56 -9.28 3.70
CA SER A 182 14.94 -8.72 4.90
C SER A 182 15.90 -8.82 6.10
N ALA A 183 15.92 -7.79 6.95
CA ALA A 183 16.58 -7.91 8.24
C ALA A 183 15.73 -8.77 9.21
N ASN A 184 16.36 -9.33 10.22
CA ASN A 184 15.76 -10.22 11.23
C ASN A 184 15.15 -11.49 10.64
N ALA A 185 15.71 -11.98 9.55
CA ALA A 185 15.31 -13.22 8.89
C ALA A 185 16.55 -14.01 8.42
N TRP A 186 16.40 -15.32 8.31
CA TRP A 186 17.39 -16.17 7.67
C TRP A 186 17.17 -16.19 6.16
N HIS A 187 18.27 -16.06 5.42
CA HIS A 187 18.31 -16.15 3.96
C HIS A 187 19.36 -17.17 3.52
N HIS A 188 19.01 -17.99 2.55
CA HIS A 188 19.95 -18.88 1.88
C HIS A 188 20.57 -18.19 0.68
N LEU A 189 21.89 -18.09 0.68
CA LEU A 189 22.67 -17.56 -0.44
C LEU A 189 23.50 -18.65 -1.05
N ALA A 190 23.43 -18.84 -2.36
CA ALA A 190 24.31 -19.75 -3.04
C ALA A 190 24.78 -19.18 -4.38
N PHE A 191 25.96 -19.63 -4.79
CA PHE A 191 26.53 -19.34 -6.09
C PHE A 191 27.16 -20.61 -6.67
N THR A 192 26.88 -20.89 -7.93
CA THR A 192 27.52 -21.99 -8.69
C THR A 192 28.31 -21.42 -9.84
N LEU A 193 29.50 -21.94 -10.10
CA LEU A 193 30.27 -21.70 -11.30
C LEU A 193 30.53 -23.04 -12.01
N LYS A 194 30.11 -23.16 -13.27
CA LYS A 194 30.39 -24.29 -14.15
C LYS A 194 30.99 -23.80 -15.46
N GLY A 195 32.29 -24.00 -15.64
CA GLY A 195 33.02 -23.43 -16.76
C GLY A 195 32.96 -21.88 -16.69
N SER A 196 32.29 -21.25 -17.66
CA SER A 196 32.10 -19.79 -17.71
C SER A 196 30.73 -19.35 -17.22
N VAL A 197 29.86 -20.26 -16.78
CA VAL A 197 28.49 -19.93 -16.35
C VAL A 197 28.42 -19.85 -14.84
N GLY A 198 28.23 -18.63 -14.33
CA GLY A 198 27.95 -18.35 -12.93
C GLY A 198 26.45 -18.16 -12.70
N THR A 199 25.91 -18.77 -11.66
CA THR A 199 24.50 -18.61 -11.25
C THR A 199 24.43 -18.26 -9.79
N LEU A 200 23.75 -17.16 -9.47
CA LEU A 200 23.46 -16.71 -8.12
C LEU A 200 22.05 -17.14 -7.72
N TYR A 201 21.90 -17.62 -6.49
CA TYR A 201 20.62 -18.05 -5.92
C TYR A 201 20.38 -17.32 -4.61
N VAL A 202 19.12 -16.96 -4.38
CA VAL A 202 18.63 -16.40 -3.13
C VAL A 202 17.42 -17.23 -2.70
N ASP A 203 17.45 -17.73 -1.47
CA ASP A 203 16.40 -18.58 -0.89
C ASP A 203 16.03 -19.78 -1.79
N GLY A 204 17.05 -20.41 -2.39
CA GLY A 204 16.94 -21.57 -3.27
C GLY A 204 16.44 -21.26 -4.67
N VAL A 205 16.07 -20.02 -4.97
CA VAL A 205 15.58 -19.59 -6.27
C VAL A 205 16.71 -18.94 -7.07
N LYS A 206 16.79 -19.29 -8.36
CA LYS A 206 17.74 -18.67 -9.27
C LYS A 206 17.47 -17.17 -9.41
N ALA A 207 18.41 -16.37 -8.95
CA ALA A 207 18.30 -14.91 -8.89
C ALA A 207 18.90 -14.24 -10.12
N GLU A 208 20.11 -14.66 -10.55
CA GLU A 208 20.82 -14.06 -11.68
C GLU A 208 21.74 -15.09 -12.36
N ILE A 209 22.04 -14.92 -13.64
CA ILE A 209 22.95 -15.77 -14.41
C ILE A 209 23.92 -14.87 -15.20
N LYS A 210 25.20 -15.20 -15.14
CA LYS A 210 26.26 -14.61 -15.98
C LYS A 210 27.00 -15.73 -16.73
N THR A 211 27.11 -15.64 -18.03
CA THR A 211 27.61 -16.74 -18.91
C THR A 211 29.04 -16.56 -19.43
N ASP A 212 29.69 -15.48 -19.03
CA ASP A 212 30.99 -15.04 -19.56
C ASP A 212 32.07 -14.87 -18.49
N PHE A 213 31.99 -15.64 -17.38
CA PHE A 213 33.06 -15.65 -16.38
C PHE A 213 34.37 -16.20 -17.00
N THR A 214 35.46 -15.46 -16.82
CA THR A 214 36.82 -15.90 -17.18
C THR A 214 37.68 -16.17 -15.95
N VAL A 215 37.21 -15.84 -14.75
CA VAL A 215 37.86 -16.07 -13.46
C VAL A 215 37.20 -17.22 -12.71
N ASN A 216 38.01 -18.09 -12.13
CA ASN A 216 37.56 -19.11 -11.20
C ASN A 216 38.49 -19.13 -9.97
N PRO A 217 38.09 -19.77 -8.86
CA PRO A 217 38.87 -19.72 -7.61
C PRO A 217 40.31 -20.15 -7.71
N SER A 218 40.66 -21.14 -8.56
CA SER A 218 42.05 -21.61 -8.71
C SER A 218 42.98 -20.52 -9.28
N LEU A 219 42.44 -19.56 -10.01
CA LEU A 219 43.22 -18.46 -10.61
C LEU A 219 43.58 -17.39 -9.52
N LEU A 220 43.00 -17.44 -8.35
CA LEU A 220 43.38 -16.60 -7.22
C LEU A 220 44.68 -17.08 -6.59
N GLY A 221 45.10 -18.31 -6.87
CA GLY A 221 46.27 -18.92 -6.28
C GLY A 221 46.14 -19.23 -4.78
N SER A 222 47.26 -19.22 -4.07
CA SER A 222 47.22 -19.42 -2.60
C SER A 222 46.77 -18.15 -1.90
N THR A 223 45.48 -18.06 -1.62
CA THR A 223 44.90 -16.95 -0.86
C THR A 223 45.26 -17.02 0.60
N THR A 224 45.56 -15.87 1.23
CA THR A 224 45.95 -15.74 2.64
C THR A 224 44.93 -15.03 3.51
N ASP A 225 44.06 -14.25 2.90
CA ASP A 225 42.96 -13.55 3.58
C ASP A 225 41.65 -14.30 3.38
N ASN A 226 41.52 -15.45 4.04
CA ASN A 226 40.36 -16.32 3.92
C ASN A 226 39.49 -16.18 5.19
N TYR A 227 38.34 -15.53 5.06
CA TYR A 227 37.51 -15.18 6.19
C TYR A 227 36.04 -15.49 5.95
N ILE A 228 35.35 -15.85 7.01
CA ILE A 228 33.88 -15.85 7.09
C ILE A 228 33.48 -14.68 8.00
N GLY A 229 32.63 -13.78 7.51
CA GLY A 229 32.16 -12.60 8.24
C GLY A 229 33.03 -11.35 8.15
N ARG A 230 34.19 -11.40 7.45
CA ARG A 230 35.13 -10.29 7.39
C ARG A 230 35.42 -9.85 5.95
N PRO A 231 35.38 -8.53 5.65
CA PRO A 231 35.79 -7.97 4.37
C PRO A 231 37.31 -7.86 4.23
N THR A 232 37.79 -7.75 2.98
CA THR A 232 39.17 -7.37 2.65
C THR A 232 39.35 -5.84 2.67
N TRP A 233 38.32 -5.13 2.22
CA TRP A 233 38.24 -3.68 2.21
C TRP A 233 37.75 -3.15 3.56
N PRO A 234 37.84 -1.82 3.82
CA PRO A 234 37.25 -1.23 5.04
C PRO A 234 35.70 -1.18 4.99
N ASP A 235 35.11 -2.26 4.53
CA ASP A 235 33.67 -2.47 4.43
C ASP A 235 33.10 -3.07 5.72
N PRO A 236 31.77 -3.08 5.90
CA PRO A 236 31.14 -3.70 7.07
C PRO A 236 31.36 -5.22 7.14
N TYR A 237 31.69 -5.66 8.35
CA TYR A 237 31.68 -7.07 8.72
C TYR A 237 30.25 -7.60 8.77
N LEU A 238 30.05 -8.90 8.64
CA LEU A 238 28.75 -9.49 8.88
C LEU A 238 28.29 -9.23 10.32
N ASN A 239 27.17 -8.55 10.47
CA ASN A 239 26.48 -8.35 11.75
C ASN A 239 25.21 -9.19 11.76
N GLY A 240 25.27 -10.35 12.38
CA GLY A 240 24.16 -11.30 12.34
C GLY A 240 24.53 -12.72 12.61
N GLY A 241 23.78 -13.67 12.06
CA GLY A 241 24.01 -15.10 12.17
C GLY A 241 24.60 -15.69 10.89
N ILE A 242 25.36 -16.76 11.05
CA ILE A 242 25.80 -17.60 9.95
C ILE A 242 25.60 -19.06 10.32
N ASP A 243 25.12 -19.85 9.36
CA ASP A 243 24.82 -21.26 9.52
C ASP A 243 25.08 -22.03 8.23
N ASP A 244 25.40 -23.29 8.34
CA ASP A 244 25.52 -24.24 7.24
C ASP A 244 26.31 -23.72 6.02
N PHE A 245 27.52 -23.21 6.29
CA PHE A 245 28.43 -22.76 5.25
C PHE A 245 29.05 -23.96 4.53
N ARG A 246 28.82 -24.08 3.24
CA ARG A 246 29.32 -25.17 2.40
C ARG A 246 30.05 -24.65 1.19
N LEU A 247 31.15 -25.28 0.85
CA LEU A 247 31.85 -25.10 -0.41
C LEU A 247 32.10 -26.46 -1.05
N TYR A 248 31.58 -26.60 -2.26
CA TYR A 248 31.79 -27.78 -3.10
C TYR A 248 32.83 -27.40 -4.17
N ASP A 249 33.74 -28.32 -4.49
CA ASP A 249 34.72 -28.19 -5.56
C ASP A 249 34.16 -28.60 -6.93
N TYR A 250 32.85 -28.53 -7.09
CA TYR A 250 32.06 -28.72 -8.31
C TYR A 250 30.76 -27.91 -8.25
N ALA A 251 30.17 -27.68 -9.45
CA ALA A 251 28.90 -26.97 -9.53
C ALA A 251 27.71 -27.89 -9.24
N LEU A 252 26.88 -27.52 -8.27
CA LEU A 252 25.58 -28.13 -8.02
C LEU A 252 24.57 -27.73 -9.10
N THR A 253 23.57 -28.59 -9.30
CA THR A 253 22.40 -28.29 -10.13
C THR A 253 21.41 -27.38 -9.38
N ASP A 254 20.53 -26.71 -10.12
CA ASP A 254 19.47 -25.87 -9.54
C ASP A 254 18.66 -26.62 -8.46
N ARG A 255 18.31 -27.87 -8.74
CA ARG A 255 17.58 -28.72 -7.80
C ARG A 255 18.36 -28.99 -6.51
N GLN A 256 19.66 -29.27 -6.62
CA GLN A 256 20.50 -29.52 -5.44
C GLN A 256 20.67 -28.24 -4.59
N VAL A 257 20.78 -27.06 -5.24
CA VAL A 257 20.80 -25.78 -4.52
C VAL A 257 19.46 -25.54 -3.81
N TYR A 258 18.34 -25.82 -4.49
CA TYR A 258 17.01 -25.75 -3.88
C TYR A 258 16.88 -26.69 -2.66
N GLU A 259 17.37 -27.92 -2.75
CA GLU A 259 17.36 -28.89 -1.66
C GLU A 259 18.16 -28.37 -0.46
N LEU A 260 19.32 -27.71 -0.65
CA LEU A 260 20.07 -27.06 0.42
C LEU A 260 19.30 -25.91 1.10
N ALA A 261 18.59 -25.14 0.32
CA ALA A 261 17.74 -24.08 0.85
C ALA A 261 16.51 -24.61 1.58
N SER A 262 15.99 -25.76 1.16
CA SER A 262 14.75 -26.36 1.71
C SER A 262 14.97 -27.14 3.00
N VAL A 263 16.19 -27.43 3.38
CA VAL A 263 16.52 -28.19 4.61
C VAL A 263 15.97 -27.48 5.86
N ALA A 264 15.88 -26.15 5.82
CA ALA A 264 15.32 -25.35 6.91
C ALA A 264 13.80 -25.15 6.83
N ASP A 265 13.15 -25.51 5.73
CA ASP A 265 11.74 -25.17 5.48
C ASP A 265 10.82 -25.71 6.58
N GLY A 266 11.07 -26.90 7.07
CA GLY A 266 10.29 -27.50 8.15
C GLY A 266 10.32 -26.67 9.44
N ARG A 267 11.48 -26.18 9.81
CA ARG A 267 11.65 -25.31 11.00
C ARG A 267 11.07 -23.92 10.77
N LEU A 268 11.34 -23.32 9.63
CA LEU A 268 10.83 -21.99 9.28
C LEU A 268 9.30 -21.98 9.24
N VAL A 269 8.69 -23.03 8.67
CA VAL A 269 7.24 -23.23 8.69
C VAL A 269 6.72 -23.41 10.11
N GLN A 270 7.43 -24.16 10.95
CA GLN A 270 7.05 -24.37 12.34
C GLN A 270 7.14 -23.07 13.17
N GLU A 271 8.23 -22.32 13.03
CA GLU A 271 8.42 -21.03 13.73
C GLU A 271 7.33 -20.03 13.38
N ASP A 272 7.04 -19.86 12.09
CA ASP A 272 6.01 -18.95 11.64
C ASP A 272 4.61 -19.43 12.06
N ARG A 273 4.32 -20.74 12.01
CA ARG A 273 3.08 -21.31 12.53
C ARG A 273 2.92 -21.05 14.02
N ASP A 274 3.97 -21.29 14.81
CA ASP A 274 3.91 -21.16 16.26
C ASP A 274 3.83 -19.68 16.68
N GLY A 275 4.52 -18.79 15.96
CA GLY A 275 4.46 -17.34 16.15
C GLY A 275 3.18 -16.66 15.65
N LEU A 276 2.35 -17.36 14.86
CA LEU A 276 1.13 -16.80 14.30
C LEU A 276 0.07 -16.54 15.39
N SER A 277 -0.45 -15.32 15.43
CA SER A 277 -1.48 -14.90 16.40
C SER A 277 -2.49 -13.99 15.72
N LEU A 278 -3.75 -14.13 16.07
CA LEU A 278 -4.85 -13.26 15.64
C LEU A 278 -5.40 -12.40 16.81
N GLY A 279 -4.67 -12.35 17.94
CA GLY A 279 -5.13 -11.62 19.12
C GLY A 279 -6.20 -12.36 19.92
N ASP A 280 -7.06 -11.61 20.63
CA ASP A 280 -8.16 -12.19 21.41
C ASP A 280 -9.34 -12.56 20.51
N LEU A 281 -9.65 -13.84 20.48
CA LEU A 281 -10.73 -14.42 19.68
C LEU A 281 -11.95 -14.83 20.53
N SER A 282 -11.97 -14.48 21.81
CA SER A 282 -13.05 -14.87 22.73
C SER A 282 -14.36 -14.13 22.48
N ALA A 283 -14.30 -12.96 21.81
CA ALA A 283 -15.46 -12.06 21.59
C ALA A 283 -15.30 -11.25 20.31
N VAL A 284 -15.31 -11.93 19.14
CA VAL A 284 -15.08 -11.28 17.85
C VAL A 284 -16.36 -10.60 17.37
N THR A 285 -16.25 -9.31 17.10
CA THR A 285 -17.36 -8.43 16.62
C THR A 285 -17.02 -7.72 15.31
N THR A 286 -15.76 -7.78 14.85
CA THR A 286 -15.25 -7.13 13.64
C THR A 286 -14.48 -8.12 12.77
N ASP A 287 -14.24 -7.75 11.51
CA ASP A 287 -13.42 -8.52 10.60
C ASP A 287 -12.02 -8.76 11.17
N LEU A 288 -11.44 -9.91 10.84
CA LEU A 288 -10.08 -10.27 11.23
C LEU A 288 -9.12 -10.00 10.08
N VAL A 289 -7.99 -9.37 10.39
CA VAL A 289 -6.88 -9.24 9.45
C VAL A 289 -6.06 -10.51 9.49
N LEU A 290 -6.06 -11.26 8.40
CA LEU A 290 -5.39 -12.54 8.28
C LEU A 290 -4.05 -12.36 7.56
N PRO A 291 -2.90 -12.63 8.22
CA PRO A 291 -1.60 -12.57 7.58
C PRO A 291 -1.51 -13.53 6.39
N SER A 292 -0.93 -13.10 5.27
CA SER A 292 -0.68 -13.93 4.08
C SER A 292 0.75 -14.45 3.99
N SER A 293 1.66 -13.94 4.83
CA SER A 293 3.05 -14.36 4.89
C SER A 293 3.58 -14.38 6.32
N GLY A 294 4.52 -15.26 6.58
CA GLY A 294 5.26 -15.33 7.84
C GLY A 294 6.57 -14.55 7.76
N LYS A 295 7.19 -14.29 8.92
CA LYS A 295 8.46 -13.55 9.04
C LYS A 295 9.63 -14.29 8.39
N SER A 296 9.56 -15.61 8.32
CA SER A 296 10.59 -16.47 7.74
C SER A 296 10.38 -16.72 6.23
N GLY A 297 9.54 -15.90 5.58
CA GLY A 297 9.27 -16.02 4.15
C GLY A 297 8.39 -17.23 3.80
N THR A 298 7.51 -17.64 4.70
CA THR A 298 6.46 -18.63 4.44
C THR A 298 5.23 -17.95 3.85
N THR A 299 4.45 -18.69 3.08
CA THR A 299 3.11 -18.28 2.64
C THR A 299 2.07 -18.82 3.61
N ILE A 300 1.05 -18.02 3.90
CA ILE A 300 -0.04 -18.39 4.80
C ILE A 300 -1.35 -18.29 4.01
N SER A 301 -2.08 -19.39 3.94
CA SER A 301 -3.43 -19.42 3.40
C SER A 301 -4.42 -19.82 4.50
N TRP A 302 -5.65 -19.37 4.35
CA TRP A 302 -6.66 -19.52 5.36
C TRP A 302 -7.87 -20.29 4.82
N SER A 303 -8.50 -21.05 5.69
CA SER A 303 -9.79 -21.69 5.41
C SER A 303 -10.68 -21.65 6.64
N SER A 304 -11.95 -21.41 6.42
CA SER A 304 -12.97 -21.37 7.47
C SER A 304 -13.81 -22.64 7.46
N ALA A 305 -13.97 -23.26 8.63
CA ALA A 305 -14.89 -24.39 8.77
C ALA A 305 -16.36 -23.95 8.85
N GLN A 306 -16.62 -22.67 9.18
CA GLN A 306 -17.95 -22.07 9.29
C GLN A 306 -18.00 -20.77 8.50
N GLY A 307 -17.91 -20.84 7.17
CA GLY A 307 -17.91 -19.68 6.27
C GLY A 307 -19.14 -18.77 6.42
N GLN A 308 -20.24 -19.27 6.97
CA GLN A 308 -21.42 -18.47 7.30
C GLN A 308 -21.20 -17.50 8.48
N TYR A 309 -20.14 -17.67 9.27
CA TYR A 309 -19.80 -16.77 10.40
C TYR A 309 -18.49 -16.03 10.18
N ILE A 310 -17.55 -16.63 9.47
CA ILE A 310 -16.31 -15.99 9.07
C ILE A 310 -15.80 -16.59 7.76
N SER A 311 -15.43 -15.77 6.80
CA SER A 311 -14.89 -16.22 5.53
C SER A 311 -13.40 -16.59 5.62
N ASP A 312 -12.86 -17.25 4.59
CA ASP A 312 -11.44 -17.53 4.42
C ASP A 312 -10.57 -16.25 4.36
N SER A 313 -11.17 -15.11 4.04
CA SER A 313 -10.52 -13.79 4.03
C SER A 313 -10.63 -13.02 5.35
N GLY A 314 -11.24 -13.63 6.38
CA GLY A 314 -11.43 -12.99 7.68
C GLY A 314 -12.66 -12.09 7.78
N LYS A 315 -13.51 -12.03 6.75
CA LYS A 315 -14.78 -11.29 6.80
C LYS A 315 -15.73 -11.94 7.78
N LEU A 316 -16.21 -11.16 8.74
CA LEU A 316 -17.08 -11.62 9.80
C LEU A 316 -18.56 -11.46 9.42
N TYR A 317 -19.36 -12.49 9.69
CA TYR A 317 -20.81 -12.51 9.52
C TYR A 317 -21.46 -12.82 10.87
N ARG A 318 -21.89 -11.76 11.56
CA ARG A 318 -22.42 -11.91 12.90
C ARG A 318 -23.82 -12.51 12.88
N PRO A 319 -24.13 -13.45 13.79
CA PRO A 319 -25.48 -13.95 13.97
C PRO A 319 -26.46 -12.83 14.36
N ASP A 320 -27.72 -12.98 13.97
CA ASP A 320 -28.77 -12.03 14.33
C ASP A 320 -28.90 -11.84 15.85
N ALA A 321 -29.37 -10.65 16.25
CA ALA A 321 -29.57 -10.30 17.64
C ALA A 321 -30.44 -11.34 18.38
N GLY A 322 -29.95 -11.80 19.56
CA GLY A 322 -30.64 -12.76 20.39
C GLY A 322 -30.54 -14.23 19.93
N THR A 323 -29.86 -14.53 18.84
CA THR A 323 -29.61 -15.92 18.42
C THR A 323 -28.45 -16.59 19.13
N GLY A 324 -27.73 -15.81 19.95
CA GLY A 324 -26.58 -16.22 20.73
C GLY A 324 -25.29 -16.36 19.92
N ASN A 325 -24.18 -16.21 20.62
CA ASN A 325 -22.83 -16.29 20.04
C ASN A 325 -22.57 -17.63 19.37
N LYS A 326 -21.81 -17.63 18.28
CA LYS A 326 -21.43 -18.83 17.52
C LYS A 326 -19.93 -19.04 17.57
N LYS A 327 -19.51 -20.31 17.60
CA LYS A 327 -18.11 -20.67 17.45
C LYS A 327 -17.79 -20.92 15.98
N ALA A 328 -16.64 -20.46 15.55
CA ALA A 328 -16.08 -20.77 14.26
C ALA A 328 -14.59 -21.12 14.38
N THR A 329 -14.06 -21.81 13.39
CA THR A 329 -12.65 -22.20 13.33
C THR A 329 -12.06 -21.70 12.02
N LEU A 330 -11.00 -20.90 12.10
CA LEU A 330 -10.12 -20.57 11.00
C LEU A 330 -8.87 -21.42 11.07
N THR A 331 -8.53 -22.11 10.00
CA THR A 331 -7.31 -22.90 9.88
C THR A 331 -6.32 -22.15 9.00
N ALA A 332 -5.19 -21.80 9.58
CA ALA A 332 -4.04 -21.28 8.82
C ALA A 332 -3.22 -22.47 8.28
N THR A 333 -2.90 -22.46 7.01
CA THR A 333 -1.91 -23.35 6.40
C THR A 333 -0.66 -22.55 6.10
N VAL A 334 0.40 -22.78 6.87
CA VAL A 334 1.71 -22.14 6.70
C VAL A 334 2.58 -23.03 5.84
N ARG A 335 3.10 -22.53 4.73
CA ARG A 335 3.82 -23.32 3.72
C ARG A 335 5.12 -22.65 3.28
N LYS A 336 6.14 -23.49 3.07
CA LYS A 336 7.37 -23.11 2.35
C LYS A 336 7.86 -24.33 1.58
N GLY A 337 8.06 -24.17 0.27
CA GLY A 337 8.37 -25.31 -0.60
C GLY A 337 7.29 -26.40 -0.49
N ASP A 338 7.74 -27.63 -0.27
CA ASP A 338 6.86 -28.79 -0.13
C ASP A 338 6.35 -28.98 1.33
N VAL A 339 6.86 -28.23 2.28
CA VAL A 339 6.48 -28.34 3.71
C VAL A 339 5.26 -27.46 3.99
N ALA A 340 4.27 -28.02 4.66
CA ALA A 340 3.10 -27.28 5.12
C ALA A 340 2.69 -27.80 6.51
N LEU A 341 2.37 -26.87 7.42
CA LEU A 341 1.79 -27.14 8.73
C LEU A 341 0.56 -26.27 8.93
N THR A 342 -0.37 -26.78 9.72
CA THR A 342 -1.63 -26.07 10.02
C THR A 342 -1.67 -25.58 11.47
N LYS A 343 -2.45 -24.51 11.70
CA LYS A 343 -2.82 -24.01 13.02
C LYS A 343 -4.26 -23.57 13.02
N ASP A 344 -5.03 -24.09 13.96
CA ASP A 344 -6.42 -23.74 14.15
C ASP A 344 -6.59 -22.59 15.12
N PHE A 345 -7.50 -21.68 14.79
CA PHE A 345 -7.93 -20.55 15.60
C PHE A 345 -9.44 -20.68 15.83
N VAL A 346 -9.78 -21.04 17.06
CA VAL A 346 -11.20 -21.08 17.46
C VAL A 346 -11.62 -19.72 17.96
N LEU A 347 -12.64 -19.16 17.31
CA LEU A 347 -13.16 -17.84 17.66
C LEU A 347 -14.62 -17.93 18.10
N THR A 348 -15.04 -17.00 18.94
CA THR A 348 -16.44 -16.81 19.33
C THR A 348 -16.97 -15.57 18.62
N VAL A 349 -17.80 -15.75 17.61
CA VAL A 349 -18.50 -14.68 16.91
C VAL A 349 -19.70 -14.24 17.76
N LYS A 350 -19.69 -12.98 18.16
CA LYS A 350 -20.80 -12.40 18.94
C LYS A 350 -22.01 -12.12 18.04
N ASP A 351 -23.20 -12.33 18.54
CA ASP A 351 -24.41 -11.88 17.86
C ASP A 351 -24.49 -10.33 17.83
N ILE A 352 -25.33 -9.80 16.95
CA ILE A 352 -25.43 -8.35 16.73
C ILE A 352 -25.83 -7.57 18.00
N GLY A 353 -26.46 -8.21 18.96
CA GLY A 353 -26.86 -7.58 20.23
C GLY A 353 -25.75 -7.38 21.27
N THR A 354 -24.51 -7.82 20.98
CA THR A 354 -23.36 -7.77 21.92
C THR A 354 -22.23 -6.87 21.44
N GLU A 355 -22.55 -5.73 20.82
CA GLU A 355 -21.51 -4.80 20.34
C GLU A 355 -20.81 -4.08 21.50
N PRO A 356 -19.46 -4.03 21.50
CA PRO A 356 -18.74 -3.07 22.33
C PRO A 356 -19.02 -1.65 21.78
N GLU A 357 -19.14 -0.67 22.66
CA GLU A 357 -19.47 0.72 22.31
C GLU A 357 -18.47 1.40 21.36
N ASP A 358 -17.31 0.81 21.07
CA ASP A 358 -16.17 1.51 20.46
C ASP A 358 -15.60 0.96 19.15
N VAL A 359 -16.12 -0.12 18.57
CA VAL A 359 -15.46 -0.67 17.36
C VAL A 359 -16.45 -1.08 16.30
N ASN A 360 -16.63 -0.23 15.33
CA ASN A 360 -17.05 -0.69 14.01
C ASN A 360 -16.33 0.07 12.88
N VAL A 361 -15.18 -0.43 12.49
CA VAL A 361 -14.38 0.10 11.38
C VAL A 361 -15.15 0.04 10.05
N PHE A 362 -16.22 -0.74 9.97
CA PHE A 362 -17.04 -0.96 8.79
C PHE A 362 -18.54 -0.80 9.04
N SER A 363 -18.95 -0.05 10.06
CA SER A 363 -20.36 0.22 10.26
C SER A 363 -20.84 1.32 9.31
N MET A 364 -21.87 1.07 8.63
CA MET A 364 -22.05 1.29 7.22
C MET A 364 -23.13 2.30 6.85
N GLN A 365 -23.77 2.90 7.78
CA GLN A 365 -24.84 3.89 7.48
C GLN A 365 -24.37 5.34 7.51
N THR A 366 -23.21 5.61 8.04
CA THR A 366 -22.59 6.95 8.02
C THR A 366 -21.09 6.71 8.16
N GLY A 367 -20.34 6.75 7.08
CA GLY A 367 -18.92 6.43 7.14
C GLY A 367 -18.07 7.37 6.32
N ASN A 368 -16.81 7.39 6.64
CA ASN A 368 -15.78 7.88 5.76
C ASN A 368 -15.29 6.73 4.86
N PRO A 369 -15.22 6.89 3.53
CA PRO A 369 -15.46 8.13 2.78
C PRO A 369 -16.93 8.53 2.73
N THR A 370 -17.18 9.84 2.75
CA THR A 370 -18.54 10.38 2.73
C THR A 370 -19.13 10.51 1.32
N VAL A 371 -18.29 10.57 0.29
CA VAL A 371 -18.69 10.70 -1.12
C VAL A 371 -18.36 9.39 -1.85
N PRO A 372 -19.29 8.85 -2.67
CA PRO A 372 -19.11 7.57 -3.36
C PRO A 372 -18.22 7.70 -4.61
N ALA A 373 -17.01 8.25 -4.44
CA ALA A 373 -16.04 8.45 -5.53
C ALA A 373 -14.61 8.54 -4.99
N TYR A 374 -13.63 8.35 -5.87
CA TYR A 374 -12.26 8.78 -5.62
C TYR A 374 -12.15 10.27 -5.88
N LEU A 375 -12.59 11.04 -4.91
CA LEU A 375 -12.60 12.49 -4.94
C LEU A 375 -11.55 13.01 -3.97
N ALA A 376 -10.52 13.62 -4.51
CA ALA A 376 -9.44 14.23 -3.75
C ALA A 376 -9.61 15.75 -3.69
N ASP A 377 -8.84 16.41 -2.84
CA ASP A 377 -8.72 17.87 -2.77
C ASP A 377 -10.10 18.55 -2.66
N ALA A 378 -10.96 17.99 -1.82
CA ALA A 378 -12.38 18.30 -1.80
C ALA A 378 -12.67 19.71 -1.28
N SER A 379 -13.30 20.53 -2.13
CA SER A 379 -14.03 21.72 -1.72
C SER A 379 -15.45 21.31 -1.34
N PHE A 380 -15.72 21.34 -0.07
CA PHE A 380 -17.02 20.99 0.48
C PHE A 380 -17.78 22.25 0.84
N TYR A 381 -18.99 22.42 0.28
CA TYR A 381 -19.77 23.63 0.40
C TYR A 381 -21.22 23.32 0.77
N TYR A 382 -21.72 23.95 1.84
CA TYR A 382 -23.14 23.94 2.16
C TYR A 382 -23.80 25.22 1.66
N ASP A 383 -24.75 25.08 0.75
CA ASP A 383 -25.54 26.21 0.27
C ASP A 383 -26.82 26.33 1.11
N ASP A 384 -26.84 27.30 2.01
CA ASP A 384 -28.00 27.59 2.86
C ASP A 384 -29.24 28.03 2.06
N ARG A 385 -29.07 28.53 0.85
CA ARG A 385 -30.15 28.98 -0.03
C ARG A 385 -30.94 27.81 -0.63
N THR A 386 -30.24 26.76 -1.01
CA THR A 386 -30.82 25.55 -1.58
C THR A 386 -30.93 24.40 -0.57
N LYS A 387 -30.39 24.60 0.64
CA LYS A 387 -30.30 23.55 1.69
C LYS A 387 -29.66 22.29 1.13
N THR A 388 -28.52 22.44 0.46
CA THR A 388 -27.84 21.35 -0.23
C THR A 388 -26.35 21.41 0.04
N PHE A 389 -25.75 20.24 0.31
CA PHE A 389 -24.32 20.06 0.38
C PHE A 389 -23.78 19.76 -1.01
N TYR A 390 -22.64 20.32 -1.33
CA TYR A 390 -21.92 20.10 -2.57
C TYR A 390 -20.48 19.69 -2.27
N ALA A 391 -19.97 18.72 -3.01
CA ALA A 391 -18.58 18.30 -2.96
C ALA A 391 -17.99 18.31 -4.37
N PHE A 392 -16.91 19.05 -4.52
CA PHE A 392 -16.11 19.15 -5.71
C PHE A 392 -14.69 18.70 -5.40
N GLY A 393 -13.98 18.15 -6.34
CA GLY A 393 -12.62 17.73 -6.08
C GLY A 393 -11.87 17.36 -7.34
N THR A 394 -10.65 16.93 -7.12
CA THR A 394 -9.83 16.24 -8.11
C THR A 394 -10.35 14.81 -8.26
N ASN A 395 -10.61 14.38 -9.50
CA ASN A 395 -11.06 13.03 -9.75
C ASN A 395 -9.85 12.08 -9.94
N ASP A 396 -9.59 11.24 -8.97
CA ASP A 396 -8.47 10.28 -8.95
C ASP A 396 -8.81 8.97 -9.71
N GLY A 397 -9.59 9.01 -10.76
CA GLY A 397 -9.99 7.82 -11.52
C GLY A 397 -8.84 6.92 -12.00
N ALA A 398 -9.14 5.65 -12.32
CA ALA A 398 -8.16 4.72 -12.86
C ALA A 398 -7.77 5.08 -14.30
N GLY A 399 -6.50 5.21 -14.57
CA GLY A 399 -5.95 5.32 -15.93
C GLY A 399 -5.31 6.63 -16.30
N GLY A 400 -4.94 7.43 -15.31
CA GLY A 400 -4.15 8.65 -15.51
C GLY A 400 -4.95 9.94 -15.58
N GLU A 401 -4.27 11.00 -15.31
CA GLU A 401 -4.76 12.34 -15.02
C GLU A 401 -5.53 13.05 -16.18
N ASN A 402 -5.63 12.44 -17.35
CA ASN A 402 -6.03 13.17 -18.56
C ASN A 402 -7.43 12.82 -19.10
N VAL A 403 -8.22 12.02 -18.42
CA VAL A 403 -9.37 11.35 -19.06
C VAL A 403 -10.71 11.64 -18.38
N TYR A 404 -10.75 12.25 -17.19
CA TYR A 404 -12.01 12.35 -16.45
C TYR A 404 -12.51 13.79 -16.36
N PRO A 405 -13.74 14.05 -16.81
CA PRO A 405 -14.36 15.35 -16.61
C PRO A 405 -14.57 15.60 -15.12
N ALA A 406 -14.50 16.86 -14.73
CA ALA A 406 -14.83 17.27 -13.38
C ALA A 406 -16.28 16.88 -13.04
N GLN A 407 -16.45 16.37 -11.83
CA GLN A 407 -17.76 16.00 -11.31
C GLN A 407 -18.08 16.81 -10.07
N MET A 408 -19.34 17.12 -9.94
CA MET A 408 -19.92 17.69 -8.74
C MET A 408 -20.83 16.66 -8.09
N TRP A 409 -20.63 16.44 -6.83
CA TRP A 409 -21.52 15.64 -6.01
C TRP A 409 -22.39 16.55 -5.15
N TYR A 410 -23.68 16.22 -4.99
CA TYR A 410 -24.58 17.01 -4.19
C TYR A 410 -25.54 16.12 -3.41
N SER A 411 -25.89 16.57 -2.18
CA SER A 411 -26.68 15.81 -1.22
C SER A 411 -27.50 16.74 -0.34
N LYS A 412 -28.63 16.26 0.17
CA LYS A 412 -29.42 16.98 1.19
C LYS A 412 -29.01 16.63 2.63
N ASP A 413 -28.36 15.49 2.83
CA ASP A 413 -28.13 14.88 4.13
C ASP A 413 -26.69 14.39 4.36
N CYS A 414 -25.80 14.49 3.36
CA CYS A 414 -24.45 13.92 3.33
C CYS A 414 -24.42 12.38 3.38
N LYS A 415 -25.52 11.72 3.06
CA LYS A 415 -25.61 10.24 2.99
C LYS A 415 -25.91 9.78 1.58
N GLU A 416 -26.94 10.37 0.97
CA GLU A 416 -27.32 10.07 -0.40
C GLU A 416 -26.77 11.15 -1.33
N TRP A 417 -25.95 10.72 -2.27
CA TRP A 417 -25.26 11.60 -3.20
C TRP A 417 -25.74 11.41 -4.63
N LYS A 418 -25.95 12.52 -5.30
CA LYS A 418 -26.13 12.59 -6.73
C LYS A 418 -24.93 13.27 -7.36
N ASN A 419 -24.61 12.91 -8.60
CA ASN A 419 -23.53 13.55 -9.30
C ASN A 419 -23.98 14.23 -10.60
N LYS A 420 -23.21 15.20 -11.01
CA LYS A 420 -23.32 15.82 -12.32
C LYS A 420 -21.92 16.10 -12.88
N VAL A 421 -21.74 15.75 -14.15
CA VAL A 421 -20.53 16.14 -14.89
C VAL A 421 -20.59 17.64 -15.16
N ILE A 422 -19.52 18.36 -14.82
CA ILE A 422 -19.41 19.79 -15.04
C ILE A 422 -18.93 20.03 -16.49
N ALA A 423 -19.71 20.76 -17.24
CA ALA A 423 -19.30 21.29 -18.55
C ALA A 423 -18.54 22.60 -18.33
N PHE A 424 -17.24 22.60 -18.54
CA PHE A 424 -16.44 23.81 -18.57
C PHE A 424 -16.60 24.57 -19.85
N PRO A 425 -16.37 25.91 -19.85
CA PRO A 425 -16.21 26.66 -21.05
C PRO A 425 -15.17 26.04 -21.98
N LYS A 426 -15.53 25.83 -23.24
CA LYS A 426 -14.64 25.19 -24.23
C LYS A 426 -13.27 25.87 -24.34
N SER A 427 -13.23 27.17 -24.15
CA SER A 427 -12.00 27.98 -24.16
C SER A 427 -10.97 27.55 -23.12
N TRP A 428 -11.38 26.97 -21.97
CA TRP A 428 -10.47 26.47 -20.95
C TRP A 428 -9.79 25.20 -21.43
N THR A 429 -10.58 24.26 -21.95
CA THR A 429 -10.04 22.97 -22.42
C THR A 429 -9.21 23.13 -23.69
N ASP A 430 -9.60 24.03 -24.58
CA ASP A 430 -8.80 24.35 -25.78
C ASP A 430 -7.46 24.99 -25.40
N TYR A 431 -7.42 25.81 -24.37
CA TYR A 431 -6.19 26.41 -23.87
C TYR A 431 -5.28 25.43 -23.17
N ALA A 432 -5.84 24.64 -22.26
CA ALA A 432 -5.07 23.72 -21.42
C ALA A 432 -4.64 22.43 -22.17
N GLY A 433 -5.35 22.06 -23.22
CA GLY A 433 -5.12 20.82 -23.97
C GLY A 433 -5.44 19.54 -23.17
N THR A 434 -6.09 19.69 -22.02
CA THR A 434 -6.42 18.59 -21.09
C THR A 434 -7.71 18.87 -20.35
N LEU A 435 -8.37 17.81 -19.89
CA LEU A 435 -9.52 17.86 -18.98
C LEU A 435 -9.13 17.60 -17.53
N CYS A 436 -7.84 17.40 -17.25
CA CYS A 436 -7.34 17.17 -15.90
C CYS A 436 -7.48 18.44 -15.07
N VAL A 437 -8.40 18.42 -14.12
CA VAL A 437 -8.72 19.54 -13.24
C VAL A 437 -8.39 19.17 -11.80
N TRP A 438 -7.80 20.12 -11.07
CA TRP A 438 -7.33 19.91 -9.70
C TRP A 438 -7.91 20.94 -8.76
N ALA A 439 -8.08 20.52 -7.49
CA ALA A 439 -8.29 21.36 -6.34
C ALA A 439 -9.25 22.54 -6.57
N PRO A 440 -10.54 22.28 -6.70
CA PRO A 440 -11.54 23.33 -6.92
C PRO A 440 -11.77 24.16 -5.65
N SER A 441 -12.31 25.36 -5.87
CA SER A 441 -12.90 26.17 -4.82
C SER A 441 -14.18 26.80 -5.29
N ILE A 442 -15.16 26.92 -4.37
CA ILE A 442 -16.47 27.50 -4.64
C ILE A 442 -16.76 28.57 -3.61
N GLU A 443 -17.37 29.65 -4.09
CA GLU A 443 -17.89 30.68 -3.22
C GLU A 443 -19.12 31.35 -3.85
N TYR A 444 -20.07 31.79 -3.04
CA TYR A 444 -21.21 32.59 -3.46
C TYR A 444 -20.97 34.06 -3.13
N ASN A 445 -21.11 34.92 -4.12
CA ASN A 445 -21.02 36.35 -3.89
C ASN A 445 -22.44 36.96 -3.87
N PRO A 446 -22.90 37.48 -2.71
CA PRO A 446 -24.26 38.02 -2.56
C PRO A 446 -24.50 39.34 -3.33
N ASP A 447 -23.46 40.09 -3.68
CA ASP A 447 -23.57 41.33 -4.40
C ASP A 447 -23.79 41.10 -5.90
N THR A 448 -23.05 40.18 -6.50
CA THR A 448 -23.25 39.74 -7.87
C THR A 448 -24.39 38.73 -8.04
N LYS A 449 -24.81 38.10 -6.93
CA LYS A 449 -25.79 37.00 -6.88
C LYS A 449 -25.40 35.80 -7.73
N LYS A 450 -24.10 35.54 -7.83
CA LYS A 450 -23.53 34.43 -8.56
C LYS A 450 -22.66 33.55 -7.71
N TYR A 451 -22.59 32.27 -8.08
CA TYR A 451 -21.58 31.35 -7.61
C TYR A 451 -20.33 31.50 -8.47
N TYR A 452 -19.19 31.35 -7.84
CA TYR A 452 -17.89 31.35 -8.47
C TYR A 452 -17.22 30.02 -8.23
N LEU A 453 -16.61 29.47 -9.27
CA LEU A 453 -15.89 28.21 -9.27
C LEU A 453 -14.47 28.45 -9.76
N MET A 454 -13.50 27.94 -9.08
CA MET A 454 -12.09 27.97 -9.48
C MET A 454 -11.57 26.55 -9.61
N TYR A 455 -10.80 26.28 -10.65
CA TYR A 455 -10.07 25.05 -10.85
C TYR A 455 -8.65 25.32 -11.35
N SER A 456 -7.73 24.47 -10.94
CA SER A 456 -6.40 24.40 -11.53
C SER A 456 -6.42 23.41 -12.71
N ILE A 457 -6.02 23.83 -13.89
CA ILE A 457 -5.90 22.99 -15.09
C ILE A 457 -4.47 23.15 -15.61
N ALA A 458 -3.68 22.06 -15.60
CA ALA A 458 -2.28 22.07 -16.00
C ALA A 458 -1.45 23.19 -15.31
N SER A 459 -1.61 23.35 -13.99
CA SER A 459 -0.99 24.39 -13.16
C SER A 459 -1.35 25.82 -13.55
N ASN A 460 -2.50 26.02 -14.18
CA ASN A 460 -3.07 27.33 -14.48
C ASN A 460 -4.45 27.45 -13.83
N THR A 461 -4.71 28.54 -13.14
CA THR A 461 -5.98 28.75 -12.46
C THR A 461 -7.01 29.44 -13.37
N PHE A 462 -8.15 28.79 -13.52
CA PHE A 462 -9.32 29.27 -14.26
C PHE A 462 -10.48 29.55 -13.31
N VAL A 463 -11.29 30.54 -13.65
CA VAL A 463 -12.45 30.95 -12.85
C VAL A 463 -13.73 30.96 -13.66
N GLY A 464 -14.77 30.36 -13.11
CA GLY A 464 -16.11 30.34 -13.72
C GLY A 464 -17.14 31.00 -12.81
N MET A 465 -18.29 31.36 -13.40
CA MET A 465 -19.45 31.86 -12.65
C MET A 465 -20.72 31.18 -13.13
N ALA A 466 -21.71 31.08 -12.27
CA ALA A 466 -23.03 30.52 -12.58
C ALA A 466 -24.11 31.14 -11.69
N ASN A 467 -25.36 31.04 -12.11
CA ASN A 467 -26.51 31.37 -11.27
C ASN A 467 -26.94 30.21 -10.34
N ASP A 468 -26.54 29.02 -10.73
CA ASP A 468 -26.82 27.77 -10.01
C ASP A 468 -25.55 26.93 -9.95
N LEU A 469 -25.31 26.23 -8.83
CA LEU A 469 -24.15 25.37 -8.67
C LEU A 469 -24.16 24.19 -9.66
N LEU A 470 -25.33 23.76 -10.13
CA LEU A 470 -25.41 22.75 -11.16
C LEU A 470 -25.10 23.29 -12.59
N GLY A 471 -24.79 24.56 -12.71
CA GLY A 471 -24.47 25.24 -13.96
C GLY A 471 -25.69 25.70 -14.77
N PRO A 472 -25.54 26.13 -16.04
CA PRO A 472 -24.26 26.11 -16.75
C PRO A 472 -23.22 27.09 -16.20
N TRP A 473 -21.96 26.71 -16.28
CA TRP A 473 -20.82 27.52 -15.87
C TRP A 473 -20.30 28.35 -17.05
N GLU A 474 -20.12 29.64 -16.83
CA GLU A 474 -19.53 30.57 -17.79
C GLU A 474 -18.15 31.00 -17.29
N ASP A 475 -17.25 31.34 -18.22
CA ASP A 475 -15.97 31.93 -17.87
C ASP A 475 -16.16 33.25 -17.12
N ALA A 476 -15.47 33.40 -16.00
CA ALA A 476 -15.59 34.59 -15.15
C ALA A 476 -14.39 35.56 -15.27
N ASN A 477 -13.32 35.22 -16.01
CA ASN A 477 -12.17 36.11 -16.16
C ASN A 477 -12.51 37.36 -16.98
N GLY A 478 -12.70 38.49 -16.31
CA GLY A 478 -13.06 39.75 -16.97
C GLY A 478 -11.91 40.42 -17.71
N ALA A 479 -10.67 40.20 -17.23
CA ALA A 479 -9.50 40.82 -17.87
C ALA A 479 -9.09 40.10 -19.17
N ALA A 480 -9.27 38.78 -19.23
CA ALA A 480 -8.91 37.97 -20.41
C ALA A 480 -9.84 36.75 -20.53
N PRO A 481 -11.04 36.92 -21.11
CA PRO A 481 -12.01 35.85 -21.22
C PRO A 481 -11.44 34.57 -21.87
N GLY A 482 -11.70 33.42 -21.25
CA GLY A 482 -11.25 32.12 -21.72
C GLY A 482 -9.79 31.81 -21.47
N LYS A 483 -9.08 32.66 -20.72
CA LYS A 483 -7.67 32.46 -20.33
C LYS A 483 -7.56 32.24 -18.83
N MET A 484 -6.40 31.71 -18.40
CA MET A 484 -6.08 31.60 -16.97
C MET A 484 -6.12 32.98 -16.31
N LEU A 485 -6.61 33.03 -15.08
CA LEU A 485 -6.55 34.24 -14.26
C LEU A 485 -5.12 34.48 -13.74
N PHE A 486 -4.44 33.42 -13.29
CA PHE A 486 -3.02 33.45 -12.91
C PHE A 486 -2.40 32.06 -13.10
N LYS A 487 -1.06 32.02 -13.08
CA LYS A 487 -0.31 30.77 -13.03
C LYS A 487 -0.16 30.34 -11.57
N GLY A 488 -0.63 29.16 -11.25
CA GLY A 488 -0.61 28.59 -9.91
C GLY A 488 -1.68 27.50 -9.79
N TYR A 489 -1.72 26.83 -8.65
CA TYR A 489 -2.67 25.78 -8.34
C TYR A 489 -3.15 25.90 -6.90
N ASP A 490 -4.15 25.10 -6.52
CA ASP A 490 -4.72 25.01 -5.18
C ASP A 490 -5.21 26.35 -4.62
N GLY A 491 -5.83 27.14 -5.50
CA GLY A 491 -6.45 28.39 -5.08
C GLY A 491 -7.76 28.15 -4.37
N GLN A 492 -8.02 28.96 -3.33
CA GLN A 492 -9.30 29.00 -2.62
C GLN A 492 -9.89 30.39 -2.68
N PHE A 493 -11.21 30.48 -2.95
CA PHE A 493 -11.99 31.68 -2.69
C PHE A 493 -12.28 31.83 -1.20
N PHE A 494 -12.25 33.05 -0.73
CA PHE A 494 -12.68 33.41 0.60
C PHE A 494 -13.52 34.69 0.57
N MET A 495 -14.73 34.64 1.13
CA MET A 495 -15.61 35.80 1.31
C MET A 495 -15.50 36.29 2.75
N ASP A 496 -15.09 37.53 2.92
CA ASP A 496 -15.02 38.15 4.25
C ASP A 496 -16.39 38.73 4.68
N ASP A 497 -16.53 39.05 5.96
CA ASP A 497 -17.76 39.61 6.56
C ASP A 497 -18.18 40.94 5.93
N ASP A 498 -17.25 41.72 5.41
CA ASP A 498 -17.50 42.97 4.70
C ASP A 498 -17.87 42.76 3.21
N ARG A 499 -18.01 41.48 2.78
CA ARG A 499 -18.27 41.03 1.42
C ARG A 499 -17.13 41.25 0.42
N THR A 500 -15.96 41.59 0.89
CA THR A 500 -14.77 41.56 0.07
C THR A 500 -14.37 40.11 -0.21
N MET A 501 -14.18 39.77 -1.47
CA MET A 501 -13.79 38.42 -1.87
C MET A 501 -12.30 38.39 -2.21
N TYR A 502 -11.65 37.34 -1.77
CA TYR A 502 -10.23 37.11 -1.94
C TYR A 502 -9.96 35.76 -2.60
N ILE A 503 -8.77 35.63 -3.17
CA ILE A 503 -8.15 34.33 -3.50
C ILE A 503 -6.93 34.17 -2.64
N VAL A 504 -6.81 33.03 -1.96
CA VAL A 504 -5.56 32.56 -1.38
C VAL A 504 -5.06 31.41 -2.21
N THR A 505 -3.79 31.39 -2.53
CA THR A 505 -3.20 30.41 -3.46
C THR A 505 -1.71 30.23 -3.26
N ASP A 506 -1.13 29.34 -4.04
CA ASP A 506 0.25 29.00 -4.16
C ASP A 506 0.73 27.99 -3.08
N SER A 507 1.88 27.42 -3.33
CA SER A 507 2.59 26.53 -2.43
C SER A 507 3.88 27.21 -1.96
N TRP A 508 4.40 26.82 -0.82
CA TRP A 508 5.62 27.34 -0.20
C TRP A 508 5.53 28.78 0.30
N HIS A 509 4.83 29.67 -0.41
CA HIS A 509 4.65 31.08 -0.06
C HIS A 509 3.26 31.52 -0.45
N PHE A 510 2.31 31.45 0.46
CA PHE A 510 0.92 31.82 0.18
C PHE A 510 0.77 33.25 -0.28
N LYS A 511 0.00 33.43 -1.32
CA LYS A 511 -0.38 34.71 -1.90
C LYS A 511 -1.85 34.97 -1.68
N ILE A 512 -2.18 36.16 -1.24
CA ILE A 512 -3.58 36.60 -1.12
C ILE A 512 -3.80 37.74 -2.11
N MET A 513 -4.81 37.57 -2.95
CA MET A 513 -5.25 38.55 -3.95
C MET A 513 -6.64 39.05 -3.60
N LYS A 514 -6.85 40.36 -3.67
CA LYS A 514 -8.16 40.99 -3.51
C LYS A 514 -8.86 40.98 -4.87
N LEU A 515 -10.17 40.70 -4.86
CA LEU A 515 -10.98 40.67 -6.08
C LEU A 515 -11.90 41.88 -6.17
N LYS A 516 -12.24 42.27 -7.40
CA LYS A 516 -13.32 43.16 -7.75
C LYS A 516 -14.14 42.60 -8.91
N PHE A 517 -15.37 43.08 -9.01
CA PHE A 517 -16.35 42.55 -9.96
C PHE A 517 -16.93 43.71 -10.80
N ASP A 518 -17.20 43.41 -12.05
CA ASP A 518 -17.98 44.33 -12.88
C ASP A 518 -19.52 44.07 -12.73
N GLU A 519 -20.33 44.85 -13.43
CA GLU A 519 -21.78 44.73 -13.39
C GLU A 519 -22.30 43.37 -13.92
N ALA A 520 -21.54 42.70 -14.77
CA ALA A 520 -21.85 41.37 -15.29
C ALA A 520 -21.42 40.23 -14.31
N GLY A 521 -20.70 40.58 -13.27
CA GLY A 521 -20.14 39.63 -12.29
C GLY A 521 -18.80 39.04 -12.71
N LYS A 522 -18.12 39.61 -13.71
CA LYS A 522 -16.78 39.15 -14.08
C LYS A 522 -15.74 39.53 -13.03
N ILE A 523 -14.76 38.65 -12.82
CA ILE A 523 -13.70 38.80 -11.85
C ILE A 523 -12.52 39.56 -12.45
N TYR A 524 -11.97 40.47 -11.65
CA TYR A 524 -10.69 41.14 -11.84
C TYR A 524 -9.90 41.10 -10.55
N ILE A 525 -8.58 40.98 -10.62
CA ILE A 525 -7.72 41.20 -9.46
C ILE A 525 -7.64 42.70 -9.19
N ASP A 526 -7.93 43.11 -7.94
CA ASP A 526 -7.93 44.51 -7.56
C ASP A 526 -6.51 44.99 -7.24
N ASN A 527 -5.92 45.71 -8.19
CA ASN A 527 -4.58 46.29 -8.05
C ASN A 527 -4.56 47.68 -7.39
N SER A 528 -5.68 48.19 -6.95
CA SER A 528 -5.78 49.56 -6.41
C SER A 528 -5.47 49.66 -4.93
N ASP A 529 -5.51 48.56 -4.17
CA ASP A 529 -5.29 48.55 -2.74
C ASP A 529 -3.80 48.42 -2.42
N PRO A 530 -3.19 49.45 -1.76
CA PRO A 530 -1.75 49.47 -1.52
C PRO A 530 -1.24 48.42 -0.51
N VAL A 531 -2.15 47.74 0.19
CA VAL A 531 -1.79 46.63 1.08
C VAL A 531 -1.30 45.42 0.26
N PHE A 532 -1.77 45.28 -0.97
CA PHE A 532 -1.33 44.23 -1.90
C PHE A 532 -0.18 44.76 -2.76
N ALA A 533 1.01 44.89 -2.12
CA ALA A 533 2.14 45.63 -2.69
C ALA A 533 3.08 44.80 -3.58
N LYS A 534 3.05 43.47 -3.45
CA LYS A 534 3.82 42.59 -4.34
C LYS A 534 3.07 42.37 -5.63
N SER A 535 3.80 42.11 -6.71
CA SER A 535 3.19 41.88 -8.01
C SER A 535 3.92 40.83 -8.83
N ASP A 536 3.15 40.09 -9.62
CA ASP A 536 3.62 39.24 -10.71
C ASP A 536 2.98 39.69 -12.02
N SER A 537 3.43 39.13 -13.13
CA SER A 537 2.87 39.39 -14.43
C SER A 537 2.36 38.11 -15.09
N ASN A 538 1.25 38.23 -15.76
CA ASN A 538 0.62 37.20 -16.58
C ASN A 538 0.47 37.69 -18.00
N PRO A 539 0.83 36.90 -19.03
CA PRO A 539 0.79 37.34 -20.43
C PRO A 539 -0.62 37.73 -20.92
N PHE A 540 -1.68 37.35 -20.20
CA PHE A 540 -3.07 37.60 -20.60
C PHE A 540 -3.73 38.77 -19.85
N ILE A 541 -3.55 38.82 -18.52
CA ILE A 541 -4.18 39.81 -17.66
C ILE A 541 -3.25 40.97 -17.28
N GLY A 542 -1.97 40.88 -17.68
CA GLY A 542 -0.94 41.87 -17.30
C GLY A 542 -0.45 41.69 -15.85
N THR A 543 -0.07 42.84 -15.26
CA THR A 543 0.41 42.82 -13.84
C THR A 543 -0.77 42.68 -12.90
N TYR A 544 -0.62 41.77 -11.92
CA TYR A 544 -1.57 41.59 -10.82
C TYR A 544 -0.88 41.68 -9.47
N HIS A 545 -1.61 42.19 -8.46
CA HIS A 545 -1.07 42.46 -7.15
C HIS A 545 -1.55 41.43 -6.10
N TYR A 546 -0.69 41.20 -5.13
CA TYR A 546 -0.96 40.29 -4.00
C TYR A 546 -0.21 40.70 -2.73
N THR A 547 -0.64 40.15 -1.59
CA THR A 547 0.15 40.11 -0.37
C THR A 547 0.70 38.68 -0.21
N GLN A 548 2.00 38.58 0.06
CA GLN A 548 2.63 37.28 0.35
C GLN A 548 2.73 37.10 1.87
N ILE A 549 2.37 35.90 2.34
CA ILE A 549 2.48 35.55 3.74
C ILE A 549 3.89 35.02 4.01
N GLU A 550 4.70 35.81 4.69
CA GLU A 550 6.12 35.50 4.91
C GLU A 550 6.37 34.66 6.18
N GLU A 551 5.42 34.59 7.09
CA GLU A 551 5.57 33.91 8.37
C GLU A 551 5.46 32.38 8.22
N ILE A 552 4.73 31.92 7.21
CA ILE A 552 4.54 30.48 6.94
C ILE A 552 5.59 30.03 5.95
N LYS A 553 6.50 29.18 6.46
CA LYS A 553 7.57 28.59 5.66
C LYS A 553 7.37 27.10 5.52
N ASN A 554 7.75 26.56 4.38
CA ASN A 554 7.65 25.11 4.09
C ASN A 554 6.20 24.57 4.07
N ALA A 555 5.22 25.42 3.76
CA ALA A 555 3.89 24.93 3.40
C ALA A 555 4.01 24.13 2.09
N PHE A 556 3.29 22.98 2.01
CA PHE A 556 3.35 22.16 0.81
C PHE A 556 2.31 22.64 -0.21
N GLU A 557 1.03 22.64 0.16
CA GLU A 557 -0.08 23.07 -0.71
C GLU A 557 -1.39 23.22 0.07
N ALA A 558 -2.52 23.35 -0.63
CA ALA A 558 -3.87 23.34 -0.05
C ALA A 558 -4.13 24.50 0.93
N SER A 559 -3.83 25.72 0.50
CA SER A 559 -4.14 26.90 1.29
C SER A 559 -5.65 27.05 1.47
N PHE A 560 -6.08 27.23 2.72
CA PHE A 560 -7.47 27.42 3.08
C PHE A 560 -7.61 28.48 4.17
N ILE A 561 -8.48 29.46 3.97
CA ILE A 561 -8.81 30.46 4.99
C ILE A 561 -10.27 30.28 5.43
N PHE A 562 -10.48 30.29 6.76
CA PHE A 562 -11.78 30.54 7.33
C PHE A 562 -11.67 31.58 8.47
N LYS A 563 -12.78 32.17 8.84
CA LYS A 563 -12.84 33.20 9.87
C LYS A 563 -13.76 32.76 11.01
N ARG A 564 -13.29 32.95 12.26
CA ARG A 564 -14.07 32.65 13.45
C ARG A 564 -13.70 33.62 14.56
N ASN A 565 -14.69 34.26 15.21
CA ASN A 565 -14.47 35.21 16.31
C ASN A 565 -13.44 36.31 15.98
N ASN A 566 -13.52 36.87 14.78
CA ASN A 566 -12.62 37.89 14.23
C ASN A 566 -11.15 37.43 14.04
N LEU A 567 -10.86 36.15 14.15
CA LEU A 567 -9.58 35.58 13.79
C LEU A 567 -9.67 34.89 12.42
N TYR A 568 -8.67 35.14 11.57
CA TYR A 568 -8.45 34.43 10.33
C TYR A 568 -7.56 33.24 10.62
N TYR A 569 -7.98 32.07 10.20
CA TYR A 569 -7.23 30.83 10.27
C TYR A 569 -6.76 30.49 8.85
N LEU A 570 -5.48 30.64 8.60
CA LEU A 570 -4.86 30.17 7.37
C LEU A 570 -4.33 28.77 7.63
N MET A 571 -4.92 27.81 6.94
CA MET A 571 -4.61 26.38 7.05
C MET A 571 -3.93 25.90 5.80
N TRP A 572 -3.10 24.85 5.92
CA TRP A 572 -2.40 24.26 4.76
C TRP A 572 -2.07 22.81 5.01
N SER A 573 -1.81 22.08 3.93
CA SER A 573 -1.22 20.75 3.99
C SER A 573 0.29 20.80 4.03
N PHE A 574 0.88 19.92 4.83
CA PHE A 574 2.31 19.75 4.97
C PHE A 574 2.68 18.30 4.64
N ASN A 575 3.87 18.07 4.04
CA ASN A 575 4.26 16.81 3.41
C ASN A 575 3.31 16.44 2.26
N GLY A 576 3.43 15.23 1.74
CA GLY A 576 2.62 14.73 0.65
C GLY A 576 2.32 13.24 0.77
N SER A 577 1.49 12.72 -0.12
CA SER A 577 1.13 11.30 -0.21
C SER A 577 0.59 10.77 1.13
N GLU A 578 1.11 9.62 1.60
CA GLU A 578 0.69 8.99 2.87
C GLU A 578 1.04 9.79 4.14
N ASN A 579 1.87 10.83 4.00
CA ASN A 579 2.32 11.67 5.11
C ASN A 579 1.65 13.05 5.15
N TYR A 580 0.63 13.28 4.34
CA TYR A 580 -0.15 14.51 4.44
C TYR A 580 -0.60 14.76 5.87
N ASN A 581 -0.59 16.01 6.26
CA ASN A 581 -1.13 16.48 7.52
C ASN A 581 -1.54 17.95 7.37
N VAL A 582 -2.42 18.42 8.25
CA VAL A 582 -2.94 19.80 8.23
C VAL A 582 -2.36 20.60 9.38
N ARG A 583 -1.89 21.80 9.07
CA ARG A 583 -1.41 22.80 10.02
C ARG A 583 -2.13 24.11 9.79
N TYR A 584 -2.01 25.04 10.73
CA TYR A 584 -2.61 26.35 10.59
C TYR A 584 -1.87 27.43 11.37
N ALA A 585 -2.13 28.68 11.00
CA ALA A 585 -1.73 29.89 11.74
C ALA A 585 -2.92 30.84 11.82
N VAL A 586 -2.90 31.76 12.77
CA VAL A 586 -3.98 32.72 12.97
C VAL A 586 -3.51 34.16 12.84
N ALA A 587 -4.40 35.06 12.40
CA ALA A 587 -4.14 36.47 12.29
C ALA A 587 -5.40 37.29 12.59
N ASP A 588 -5.21 38.57 12.95
CA ASP A 588 -6.30 39.52 13.17
C ASP A 588 -6.73 40.22 11.86
N LYS A 589 -5.96 40.03 10.79
CA LYS A 589 -6.24 40.52 9.43
C LYS A 589 -5.95 39.44 8.42
N ILE A 590 -6.71 39.40 7.34
CA ILE A 590 -6.49 38.43 6.28
C ILE A 590 -5.07 38.49 5.69
N THR A 591 -4.48 39.66 5.65
CA THR A 591 -3.13 39.90 5.12
C THR A 591 -2.01 39.64 6.16
N GLY A 592 -2.34 39.12 7.34
CA GLY A 592 -1.39 38.85 8.42
C GLY A 592 -1.09 40.06 9.33
N PRO A 593 -0.02 40.05 10.15
CA PRO A 593 0.89 38.91 10.26
C PRO A 593 0.24 37.68 10.90
N TYR A 594 0.53 36.49 10.32
CA TYR A 594 0.07 35.23 10.85
C TYR A 594 0.99 34.72 11.97
N ARG A 595 0.42 34.20 13.03
CA ARG A 595 1.13 33.70 14.19
C ARG A 595 0.71 32.30 14.59
N GLU A 596 1.60 31.62 15.25
CA GLU A 596 1.33 30.33 15.86
C GLU A 596 0.38 30.48 17.07
N ILE A 597 -0.55 29.55 17.21
CA ILE A 597 -1.38 29.37 18.39
C ILE A 597 -1.31 27.91 18.84
N ASN A 598 -0.96 27.65 20.09
CA ASN A 598 -0.87 26.30 20.66
C ASN A 598 -0.10 25.32 19.75
N ARG A 599 1.08 25.71 19.26
CA ARG A 599 1.96 24.92 18.38
C ARG A 599 1.35 24.56 17.00
N SER A 600 0.34 25.26 16.54
CA SER A 600 -0.44 24.97 15.34
C SER A 600 0.38 24.95 14.04
N MET A 601 1.52 25.66 14.00
CA MET A 601 2.42 25.67 12.84
C MET A 601 3.42 24.51 12.85
N THR A 602 3.67 23.90 14.01
CA THR A 602 4.69 22.87 14.21
C THR A 602 4.10 21.49 14.47
N VAL A 603 2.96 21.42 15.14
CA VAL A 603 2.22 20.19 15.42
C VAL A 603 0.97 20.15 14.55
N PRO A 604 0.80 19.10 13.70
CA PRO A 604 -0.39 18.98 12.89
C PRO A 604 -1.68 18.93 13.72
N VAL A 605 -2.72 19.61 13.24
CA VAL A 605 -4.07 19.53 13.80
C VAL A 605 -4.82 18.31 13.30
N LEU A 606 -4.51 17.86 12.09
CA LEU A 606 -4.99 16.61 11.47
C LEU A 606 -3.78 15.88 10.89
N GLN A 607 -3.61 14.62 11.18
CA GLN A 607 -2.50 13.79 10.68
C GLN A 607 -2.91 12.33 10.55
N ARG A 608 -2.05 11.55 9.91
CA ARG A 608 -2.25 10.11 9.74
C ARG A 608 -2.45 9.38 11.07
N ASP A 609 -3.26 8.36 11.03
CA ASP A 609 -3.48 7.42 12.14
C ASP A 609 -3.07 6.01 11.69
N ASP A 610 -1.86 5.62 12.05
CA ASP A 610 -1.29 4.32 11.65
C ASP A 610 -2.01 3.14 12.32
N ALA A 611 -2.53 3.34 13.53
CA ALA A 611 -3.24 2.30 14.27
C ALA A 611 -4.55 1.92 13.55
N ASN A 612 -5.24 2.91 13.00
CA ASN A 612 -6.46 2.73 12.22
C ASN A 612 -6.21 2.72 10.70
N ARG A 613 -4.96 2.76 10.25
CA ARG A 613 -4.58 2.75 8.83
C ARG A 613 -5.24 3.86 8.01
N ILE A 614 -5.37 5.04 8.60
CA ILE A 614 -5.80 6.24 7.90
C ILE A 614 -4.56 7.02 7.51
N LEU A 615 -4.23 7.00 6.24
CA LEU A 615 -3.00 7.59 5.70
C LEU A 615 -3.30 8.83 4.89
N GLY A 616 -2.40 9.80 4.95
CA GLY A 616 -2.43 10.98 4.11
C GLY A 616 -3.67 11.87 4.25
N PRO A 617 -4.22 12.12 5.46
CA PRO A 617 -5.33 13.04 5.60
C PRO A 617 -4.84 14.47 5.38
N GLY A 618 -5.40 15.14 4.38
CA GLY A 618 -5.01 16.50 4.03
C GLY A 618 -5.84 17.09 2.91
N HIS A 619 -5.35 18.17 2.31
CA HIS A 619 -6.01 18.98 1.28
C HIS A 619 -7.50 19.18 1.59
N HIS A 620 -7.74 19.97 2.59
CA HIS A 620 -9.00 20.09 3.30
C HIS A 620 -9.79 21.33 2.91
N SER A 621 -11.07 21.29 3.22
CA SER A 621 -11.93 22.47 3.33
C SER A 621 -12.70 22.45 4.64
N MET A 622 -13.14 23.62 5.10
CA MET A 622 -13.95 23.76 6.31
C MET A 622 -15.35 24.24 5.93
N PHE A 623 -16.36 23.74 6.61
CA PHE A 623 -17.74 24.24 6.47
C PHE A 623 -18.48 24.17 7.79
N CYS A 624 -19.56 24.95 7.88
CA CYS A 624 -20.44 24.98 9.06
C CYS A 624 -21.85 24.52 8.69
N TYR A 625 -22.46 23.73 9.57
CA TYR A 625 -23.86 23.35 9.47
C TYR A 625 -24.45 23.10 10.86
N GLY A 626 -25.66 23.61 11.10
CA GLY A 626 -26.35 23.39 12.38
C GLY A 626 -25.58 23.90 13.61
N GLY A 627 -24.76 24.94 13.47
CA GLY A 627 -23.92 25.49 14.55
C GLY A 627 -22.66 24.66 14.84
N ARG A 628 -22.42 23.61 14.09
CA ARG A 628 -21.22 22.76 14.17
C ARG A 628 -20.24 23.11 13.05
N THR A 629 -18.96 22.89 13.31
CA THR A 629 -17.89 23.08 12.31
C THR A 629 -17.32 21.73 11.91
N PHE A 630 -17.09 21.53 10.62
CA PHE A 630 -16.59 20.31 10.05
C PHE A 630 -15.36 20.58 9.17
N ILE A 631 -14.49 19.59 9.10
CA ILE A 631 -13.41 19.52 8.12
C ILE A 631 -13.72 18.41 7.13
N ALA A 632 -13.75 18.76 5.85
CA ALA A 632 -13.70 17.78 4.77
C ALA A 632 -12.24 17.67 4.30
N TYR A 633 -11.75 16.49 4.14
CA TYR A 633 -10.36 16.21 3.75
C TYR A 633 -10.28 14.96 2.90
N HIS A 634 -9.25 14.80 2.12
CA HIS A 634 -9.01 13.51 1.49
C HIS A 634 -8.10 12.63 2.36
N ARG A 635 -8.23 11.33 2.23
CA ARG A 635 -7.28 10.33 2.71
C ARG A 635 -6.92 9.36 1.59
N GLN A 636 -5.86 8.59 1.79
CA GLN A 636 -5.55 7.45 0.91
C GLN A 636 -6.69 6.43 0.93
N HIS A 637 -6.88 5.76 -0.19
CA HIS A 637 -7.90 4.73 -0.34
C HIS A 637 -7.77 3.65 0.74
N TYR A 638 -8.82 3.42 1.49
CA TYR A 638 -8.90 2.38 2.51
C TYR A 638 -10.01 1.38 2.15
N PRO A 639 -9.83 0.08 2.38
CA PRO A 639 -8.70 -0.60 3.03
C PRO A 639 -7.51 -0.90 2.10
N PHE A 640 -7.59 -0.56 0.85
CA PHE A 640 -6.69 -1.01 -0.22
C PHE A 640 -5.36 -0.24 -0.30
N VAL A 641 -5.27 0.90 0.35
CA VAL A 641 -4.09 1.76 0.41
C VAL A 641 -3.33 1.84 -0.92
N ASP A 642 -3.91 2.56 -1.87
CA ASP A 642 -3.28 2.90 -3.14
C ASP A 642 -3.11 4.42 -3.29
N SER A 643 -2.71 4.88 -4.46
CA SER A 643 -2.54 6.32 -4.75
C SER A 643 -3.85 7.07 -4.90
N LYS A 644 -5.00 6.42 -4.92
CA LYS A 644 -6.30 7.05 -5.02
C LYS A 644 -6.74 7.62 -3.68
N ARG A 645 -7.48 8.70 -3.70
CA ARG A 645 -7.88 9.44 -2.51
C ARG A 645 -9.39 9.50 -2.38
N GLN A 646 -9.85 9.51 -1.15
CA GLN A 646 -11.27 9.47 -0.80
C GLN A 646 -11.61 10.62 0.13
N THR A 647 -12.71 11.32 -0.13
CA THR A 647 -13.19 12.44 0.70
C THR A 647 -13.84 11.93 1.98
N CYS A 648 -13.38 12.46 3.10
CA CYS A 648 -13.85 12.17 4.45
C CYS A 648 -14.31 13.45 5.14
N ILE A 649 -15.17 13.32 6.17
CA ILE A 649 -15.62 14.42 7.02
C ILE A 649 -15.50 14.02 8.49
N ASP A 650 -14.92 14.92 9.29
CA ASP A 650 -14.94 14.84 10.76
C ASP A 650 -15.28 16.19 11.36
N GLU A 651 -15.70 16.20 12.63
CA GLU A 651 -16.11 17.41 13.34
C GLU A 651 -14.92 18.12 13.98
N VAL A 652 -14.96 19.44 13.99
CA VAL A 652 -13.90 20.31 14.51
C VAL A 652 -14.34 21.01 15.77
N PHE A 653 -13.52 20.90 16.81
CA PHE A 653 -13.74 21.55 18.09
C PHE A 653 -12.64 22.58 18.37
N PHE A 654 -12.99 23.63 19.13
CA PHE A 654 -12.08 24.69 19.48
C PHE A 654 -11.87 24.75 21.00
N ASN A 655 -10.69 25.19 21.41
CA ASN A 655 -10.40 25.56 22.77
C ASN A 655 -10.85 27.00 23.06
N GLU A 656 -10.84 27.39 24.31
CA GLU A 656 -11.22 28.75 24.74
C GLU A 656 -10.31 29.83 24.16
N ASP A 657 -9.03 29.53 23.95
CA ASP A 657 -8.05 30.42 23.32
C ASP A 657 -8.23 30.57 21.80
N GLY A 658 -9.18 29.86 21.21
CA GLY A 658 -9.43 29.82 19.78
C GLY A 658 -8.62 28.77 19.02
N SER A 659 -7.67 28.06 19.66
CA SER A 659 -6.95 27.00 18.98
C SER A 659 -7.88 25.83 18.63
N ILE A 660 -7.60 25.19 17.49
CA ILE A 660 -8.33 24.00 17.07
C ILE A 660 -7.81 22.80 17.89
N ARG A 661 -8.72 22.02 18.45
CA ARG A 661 -8.37 20.76 19.11
C ARG A 661 -7.83 19.75 18.07
N PRO A 662 -6.88 18.88 18.45
CA PRO A 662 -6.44 17.81 17.54
C PRO A 662 -7.62 17.04 16.97
N ILE A 663 -7.65 16.90 15.65
CA ILE A 663 -8.70 16.20 14.93
C ILE A 663 -8.21 14.76 14.71
N THR A 664 -8.95 13.81 15.24
CA THR A 664 -8.70 12.39 14.97
C THR A 664 -9.44 11.99 13.70
N PRO A 665 -8.74 11.61 12.63
CA PRO A 665 -9.41 11.12 11.43
C PRO A 665 -10.09 9.79 11.73
N THR A 666 -11.31 9.59 11.23
CA THR A 666 -12.10 8.40 11.56
C THR A 666 -12.57 7.64 10.31
N HIS A 667 -12.77 6.32 10.44
CA HIS A 667 -13.51 5.54 9.45
C HIS A 667 -15.02 5.72 9.61
N LYS A 668 -15.46 5.97 10.81
CA LYS A 668 -16.89 6.13 11.12
C LYS A 668 -17.49 7.41 10.55
N GLY A 669 -16.67 8.45 10.41
CA GLY A 669 -17.16 9.78 10.03
C GLY A 669 -18.13 10.36 11.05
N VAL A 670 -18.87 11.38 10.63
CA VAL A 670 -19.84 12.07 11.47
C VAL A 670 -21.17 12.25 10.74
N THR A 671 -22.27 12.18 11.47
CA THR A 671 -23.57 12.57 10.92
C THR A 671 -23.63 14.09 10.86
N VAL A 672 -23.56 14.63 9.64
CA VAL A 672 -23.55 16.09 9.40
C VAL A 672 -24.93 16.68 9.64
N ALA A 673 -25.97 16.09 9.04
CA ALA A 673 -27.35 16.59 9.08
C ALA A 673 -28.30 15.58 9.74
N PRO A 674 -28.28 15.44 11.09
CA PRO A 674 -29.06 14.44 11.80
C PRO A 674 -30.58 14.65 11.68
N ASP A 675 -31.02 15.91 11.51
CA ASP A 675 -32.44 16.28 11.49
C ASP A 675 -33.05 16.24 10.08
N VAL A 676 -32.25 15.96 9.06
CA VAL A 676 -32.77 15.77 7.70
C VAL A 676 -33.26 14.32 7.60
N PRO A 677 -34.58 14.08 7.35
CA PRO A 677 -35.05 12.74 7.12
C PRO A 677 -34.28 12.10 5.96
N GLY A 678 -33.64 10.96 6.22
CA GLY A 678 -33.01 10.18 5.17
C GLY A 678 -34.04 9.59 4.20
N ASP A 679 -33.56 9.02 3.11
CA ASP A 679 -34.41 8.21 2.25
C ASP A 679 -34.92 7.02 3.07
N HIS A 680 -36.21 6.85 3.10
CA HIS A 680 -36.87 5.77 3.86
C HIS A 680 -36.89 4.44 3.08
N ARG A 681 -36.21 4.38 1.93
CA ARG A 681 -36.06 3.14 1.18
C ARG A 681 -35.23 2.14 1.97
N THR A 682 -35.67 0.91 2.01
CA THR A 682 -34.93 -0.18 2.64
C THR A 682 -33.98 -0.79 1.64
N ASN A 683 -32.69 -0.81 1.95
CA ASN A 683 -31.70 -1.52 1.12
C ASN A 683 -31.83 -3.04 1.35
N LEU A 684 -32.54 -3.72 0.46
CA LEU A 684 -32.74 -5.16 0.54
C LEU A 684 -31.46 -5.96 0.28
N ALA A 685 -30.47 -5.36 -0.38
CA ALA A 685 -29.19 -6.00 -0.70
C ALA A 685 -28.17 -5.95 0.43
N LEU A 686 -28.37 -5.07 1.44
CA LEU A 686 -27.39 -4.85 2.50
C LEU A 686 -27.01 -6.15 3.23
N GLY A 687 -25.71 -6.45 3.20
CA GLY A 687 -25.13 -7.63 3.86
C GLY A 687 -25.61 -8.99 3.34
N LYS A 688 -26.26 -9.01 2.18
CA LYS A 688 -26.76 -10.25 1.57
C LYS A 688 -25.65 -11.10 0.97
N GLN A 689 -25.92 -12.38 0.85
CA GLN A 689 -24.99 -13.31 0.22
C GLN A 689 -24.80 -12.96 -1.26
N THR A 690 -23.56 -12.96 -1.70
CA THR A 690 -23.19 -12.68 -3.09
C THR A 690 -22.47 -13.86 -3.72
N LEU A 691 -22.68 -14.04 -5.03
CA LEU A 691 -21.90 -14.91 -5.89
C LEU A 691 -21.35 -14.09 -7.03
N THR A 692 -20.09 -14.31 -7.39
CA THR A 692 -19.43 -13.56 -8.45
C THR A 692 -18.75 -14.48 -9.45
N SER A 693 -18.60 -14.02 -10.69
CA SER A 693 -17.82 -14.72 -11.72
C SER A 693 -16.35 -14.83 -11.34
N SER A 694 -15.82 -13.80 -10.72
CA SER A 694 -14.46 -13.68 -10.25
C SER A 694 -14.35 -12.49 -9.29
N ALA A 695 -13.29 -12.45 -8.50
CA ALA A 695 -12.94 -11.31 -7.69
C ALA A 695 -11.44 -11.05 -7.84
N ARG A 696 -11.07 -9.79 -8.03
CA ARG A 696 -9.68 -9.39 -8.10
C ARG A 696 -9.03 -9.53 -6.74
N VAL A 697 -7.87 -10.16 -6.73
CA VAL A 697 -7.00 -10.20 -5.55
C VAL A 697 -5.87 -9.23 -5.79
N TYR A 698 -5.71 -8.29 -4.90
CA TYR A 698 -4.53 -7.45 -4.81
C TYR A 698 -3.62 -7.98 -3.72
N ASP A 699 -2.35 -8.00 -4.01
CA ASP A 699 -1.35 -8.14 -2.98
C ASP A 699 -0.56 -6.82 -2.85
N ASP A 700 0.05 -6.64 -1.70
CA ASP A 700 0.82 -5.43 -1.36
C ASP A 700 1.99 -5.17 -2.33
N SER A 701 2.46 -6.21 -3.02
CA SER A 701 3.56 -6.11 -3.99
C SER A 701 3.19 -5.35 -5.27
N GLU A 702 1.90 -5.22 -5.58
CA GLU A 702 1.41 -4.47 -6.75
C GLU A 702 1.52 -2.95 -6.55
N PHE A 703 1.63 -2.49 -5.31
CA PHE A 703 1.70 -1.08 -5.01
C PHE A 703 3.13 -0.53 -5.04
N ALA A 704 3.25 0.77 -5.24
CA ALA A 704 4.53 1.45 -5.07
C ALA A 704 5.11 1.18 -3.67
N PRO A 705 6.45 1.04 -3.51
CA PRO A 705 7.08 0.64 -2.24
C PRO A 705 6.63 1.45 -1.03
N ARG A 706 6.32 2.75 -1.21
CA ARG A 706 5.83 3.65 -0.15
C ARG A 706 4.47 3.25 0.43
N TYR A 707 3.68 2.47 -0.31
CA TYR A 707 2.36 1.98 0.13
C TYR A 707 2.38 0.53 0.62
N ARG A 708 3.53 -0.17 0.49
CA ARG A 708 3.67 -1.59 0.86
C ARG A 708 3.83 -1.84 2.35
N THR A 709 3.82 -0.82 3.17
CA THR A 709 4.14 -0.93 4.60
C THR A 709 3.08 -1.66 5.44
N HIS A 710 2.01 -2.13 4.82
CA HIS A 710 0.84 -2.64 5.54
C HIS A 710 0.61 -4.14 5.40
N GLY A 711 1.32 -4.84 4.50
CA GLY A 711 1.26 -6.31 4.34
C GLY A 711 -0.16 -6.83 4.12
N ILE A 712 -0.96 -6.10 3.32
CA ILE A 712 -2.36 -6.45 3.08
C ILE A 712 -2.48 -7.08 1.69
N SER A 713 -2.83 -8.35 1.64
CA SER A 713 -3.48 -8.92 0.46
C SER A 713 -4.98 -8.74 0.62
N PHE A 714 -5.63 -8.24 -0.41
CA PHE A 714 -7.05 -7.94 -0.36
C PHE A 714 -7.79 -8.49 -1.57
N CYS A 715 -8.98 -9.05 -1.31
CA CYS A 715 -9.85 -9.56 -2.35
C CYS A 715 -11.05 -8.61 -2.50
N TYR A 716 -11.23 -8.04 -3.70
CA TYR A 716 -12.40 -7.22 -4.05
C TYR A 716 -13.65 -8.09 -4.25
N ALA A 717 -14.06 -8.75 -3.19
CA ALA A 717 -15.13 -9.75 -3.20
C ALA A 717 -16.52 -9.13 -3.42
N GLY A 718 -17.47 -9.96 -3.82
CA GLY A 718 -18.83 -9.51 -4.15
C GLY A 718 -19.60 -8.88 -3.00
N ASN A 719 -19.31 -9.28 -1.76
CA ASN A 719 -19.93 -8.70 -0.56
C ASN A 719 -19.67 -7.20 -0.40
N PHE A 720 -18.55 -6.69 -0.94
CA PHE A 720 -18.24 -5.25 -0.97
C PHE A 720 -19.11 -4.45 -1.95
N ALA A 721 -19.95 -5.10 -2.75
CA ALA A 721 -20.93 -4.41 -3.58
C ALA A 721 -22.27 -4.20 -2.86
N VAL A 722 -22.45 -4.78 -1.66
CA VAL A 722 -23.70 -4.76 -0.90
C VAL A 722 -23.49 -4.44 0.58
N ASP A 723 -22.43 -3.72 0.89
CA ASP A 723 -22.03 -3.40 2.26
C ASP A 723 -22.29 -1.93 2.66
N GLU A 724 -22.93 -1.13 1.78
CA GLU A 724 -23.20 0.31 1.95
C GLU A 724 -21.96 1.16 2.25
N ASN A 725 -20.76 0.66 1.96
CA ASN A 725 -19.53 1.38 2.17
C ASN A 725 -18.99 1.91 0.84
N TYR A 726 -18.96 3.20 0.66
CA TYR A 726 -18.42 3.84 -0.57
C TYR A 726 -16.89 3.67 -0.73
N GLY A 727 -16.20 3.24 0.32
CA GLY A 727 -14.77 2.91 0.25
C GLY A 727 -14.46 1.53 -0.28
N THR A 728 -15.45 0.67 -0.40
CA THR A 728 -15.29 -0.71 -0.85
C THR A 728 -16.06 -0.95 -2.14
N HIS A 729 -15.66 -1.94 -2.91
CA HIS A 729 -16.36 -2.33 -4.13
C HIS A 729 -15.99 -3.75 -4.55
N TRP A 730 -16.82 -4.35 -5.37
CA TRP A 730 -16.48 -5.56 -6.09
C TRP A 730 -15.74 -5.23 -7.40
N ASP A 731 -14.59 -5.86 -7.61
CA ASP A 731 -13.82 -5.79 -8.86
C ASP A 731 -13.60 -7.21 -9.40
N PRO A 732 -14.10 -7.53 -10.61
CA PRO A 732 -13.92 -8.85 -11.21
C PRO A 732 -12.50 -9.11 -11.72
N GLY A 733 -11.62 -8.09 -11.72
CA GLY A 733 -10.26 -8.16 -12.24
C GLY A 733 -10.11 -7.74 -13.70
N VAL A 734 -8.86 -7.40 -14.04
CA VAL A 734 -8.49 -6.98 -15.40
C VAL A 734 -8.66 -8.13 -16.38
N GLY A 735 -9.34 -7.87 -17.48
CA GLY A 735 -9.59 -8.88 -18.53
C GLY A 735 -10.71 -9.86 -18.24
N ALA A 736 -11.48 -9.67 -17.18
CA ALA A 736 -12.66 -10.48 -16.90
C ALA A 736 -13.68 -10.37 -18.06
N HIS A 737 -14.01 -11.50 -18.66
CA HIS A 737 -14.94 -11.57 -19.76
C HIS A 737 -16.38 -11.72 -19.24
N LYS A 738 -17.27 -10.75 -19.54
CA LYS A 738 -18.67 -10.73 -19.11
C LYS A 738 -18.81 -10.98 -17.59
N PRO A 739 -18.22 -10.14 -16.75
CA PRO A 739 -18.31 -10.32 -15.31
C PRO A 739 -19.75 -10.21 -14.84
N TRP A 740 -20.08 -10.99 -13.81
CA TRP A 740 -21.41 -10.98 -13.21
C TRP A 740 -21.30 -11.06 -11.68
N LEU A 741 -22.27 -10.44 -11.03
CA LEU A 741 -22.54 -10.50 -9.60
C LEU A 741 -24.00 -10.89 -9.39
N ILE A 742 -24.24 -11.84 -8.51
CA ILE A 742 -25.56 -12.24 -8.03
C ILE A 742 -25.68 -11.85 -6.57
N VAL A 743 -26.78 -11.23 -6.21
CA VAL A 743 -27.17 -10.95 -4.82
C VAL A 743 -28.37 -11.83 -4.48
N ASP A 744 -28.21 -12.71 -3.50
CA ASP A 744 -29.30 -13.53 -2.98
C ASP A 744 -30.02 -12.79 -1.85
N LEU A 745 -31.22 -12.32 -2.10
CA LEU A 745 -32.01 -11.61 -1.10
C LEU A 745 -32.56 -12.53 0.01
N GLY A 746 -32.43 -13.87 -0.15
CA GLY A 746 -32.82 -14.89 0.85
C GLY A 746 -34.32 -15.23 0.88
N SER A 747 -35.15 -14.42 0.24
CA SER A 747 -36.60 -14.64 0.14
C SER A 747 -37.15 -13.84 -1.04
N GLU A 748 -38.37 -14.18 -1.46
CA GLU A 748 -39.11 -13.36 -2.41
C GLU A 748 -39.38 -11.96 -1.82
N CYS A 749 -38.94 -10.94 -2.53
CA CYS A 749 -39.09 -9.54 -2.11
C CYS A 749 -39.60 -8.73 -3.31
N LYS A 750 -40.47 -7.75 -3.05
CA LYS A 750 -40.77 -6.73 -4.02
C LYS A 750 -39.59 -5.76 -4.11
N VAL A 751 -38.99 -5.63 -5.28
CA VAL A 751 -37.94 -4.66 -5.58
C VAL A 751 -38.55 -3.57 -6.43
N ASP A 752 -38.53 -2.35 -5.89
CA ASP A 752 -39.09 -1.18 -6.60
C ASP A 752 -38.01 -0.46 -7.44
N GLU A 753 -36.74 -0.53 -7.01
CA GLU A 753 -35.63 0.13 -7.67
C GLU A 753 -34.32 -0.66 -7.52
N ILE A 754 -33.45 -0.58 -8.49
CA ILE A 754 -32.07 -1.10 -8.40
C ILE A 754 -31.13 0.07 -8.68
N GLU A 755 -30.34 0.43 -7.69
CA GLU A 755 -29.26 1.41 -7.82
C GLU A 755 -27.93 0.70 -7.94
N THR A 756 -27.10 1.13 -8.88
CA THR A 756 -25.75 0.61 -9.06
C THR A 756 -24.78 1.78 -9.14
N ILE A 757 -23.83 1.83 -8.19
CA ILE A 757 -22.79 2.83 -8.17
C ILE A 757 -21.52 2.20 -8.75
N PHE A 758 -20.93 2.84 -9.75
CA PHE A 758 -19.68 2.42 -10.36
C PHE A 758 -18.55 3.30 -9.85
N GLU A 759 -17.38 2.71 -9.64
CA GLU A 759 -16.16 3.41 -9.20
C GLU A 759 -15.85 4.64 -10.06
N PHE A 760 -16.14 4.57 -11.37
CA PHE A 760 -15.87 5.65 -12.33
C PHE A 760 -17.15 6.12 -12.98
N THR A 761 -17.77 7.11 -12.40
CA THR A 761 -19.04 7.70 -12.91
C THR A 761 -18.88 8.42 -14.24
N SER A 762 -17.65 8.73 -14.66
CA SER A 762 -17.35 9.34 -15.96
C SER A 762 -17.29 8.36 -17.14
N ARG A 763 -17.35 7.06 -16.88
CA ARG A 763 -17.35 6.03 -17.94
C ARG A 763 -18.76 5.53 -18.21
N THR A 764 -19.01 5.20 -19.49
CA THR A 764 -20.23 4.50 -19.87
C THR A 764 -20.07 3.02 -19.61
N TYR A 765 -20.93 2.47 -18.78
CA TYR A 765 -21.04 1.04 -18.53
C TYR A 765 -22.30 0.50 -19.20
N THR A 766 -22.14 -0.58 -19.96
CA THR A 766 -23.30 -1.30 -20.48
C THR A 766 -23.66 -2.37 -19.47
N VAL A 767 -24.83 -2.21 -18.82
CA VAL A 767 -25.39 -3.22 -17.91
C VAL A 767 -26.63 -3.82 -18.56
N SER A 768 -26.75 -5.15 -18.44
CA SER A 768 -27.95 -5.88 -18.83
C SER A 768 -28.48 -6.59 -17.59
N TYR A 769 -29.70 -6.28 -17.21
CA TYR A 769 -30.42 -7.01 -16.18
C TYR A 769 -31.15 -8.16 -16.86
N THR A 770 -30.76 -9.41 -16.55
CA THR A 770 -31.34 -10.55 -17.26
C THR A 770 -32.52 -11.19 -16.56
N HIS A 771 -32.68 -11.02 -15.26
CA HIS A 771 -33.89 -11.54 -14.56
C HIS A 771 -34.05 -10.90 -13.17
N LEU A 772 -35.15 -10.21 -12.98
CA LEU A 772 -35.85 -10.15 -11.71
C LEU A 772 -36.87 -11.27 -11.79
N ARG A 773 -36.67 -12.40 -11.10
CA ARG A 773 -37.71 -13.41 -10.96
C ARG A 773 -38.37 -13.27 -9.60
N ALA A 774 -39.61 -12.83 -9.61
CA ALA A 774 -40.61 -13.46 -8.75
C ALA A 774 -40.78 -14.91 -9.23
N HIS A 775 -40.70 -15.90 -8.36
CA HIS A 775 -41.13 -17.24 -8.70
C HIS A 775 -42.60 -17.17 -9.10
N GLU A 776 -42.90 -17.48 -10.35
CA GLU A 776 -44.23 -17.88 -10.69
C GLU A 776 -44.48 -19.24 -10.01
N THR A 777 -45.44 -19.28 -9.11
CA THR A 777 -46.01 -20.47 -8.53
C THR A 777 -46.75 -21.26 -9.59
#